data_671dda57bbfb137dce3b9a6fc0702457
#
_entry.id   671dda57bbfb137dce3b9a6fc0702457
#
_cell.length_a   1.000
_cell.length_b   1.000
_cell.length_c   1.000
_cell.angle_alpha   90.00
_cell.angle_beta   90.00
_cell.angle_gamma   90.00
#
_symmetry.space_group_name_H-M   'P 1'
#
loop_
_entity.id
_entity.type
_entity.pdbx_description
1 polymer ?
#
loop_
_entity_poly.entity_id
_entity_poly.type
_entity_poly.pdbx_seq_one_letter_code
_entity_poly.pdbx_strand_id
1 'polypeptide(L)'
;MKVSAVRGLLAAAVAIAVGVAFVMVPRAPKVNKPERRTAERVFVMGFDGMDPTLTSKFMAEGKLPNLQKLANAGTYRTLGTTQPSESPVAWASFATGVNPGKHNIYDFLVRDLDTYMPDLAMVDKKSHPLKLLWGTIPIAKPVPLSTRGGTSFWVTAGLDGVRSKVLTVPVTFPPEEVEHGELLGGLPLPDLRGTVGTFYYWSTDLSSFEEGSPEFGGYLKRLLFDGGVSKTYLRGPESPILKQEEAALRAKQKSSALSEKEQARLTELKDIKDVNVPITINWTENSGKVDLEVQGTRLSLKQGEWSGWVPLTFNVNFLIKLHGMTQFFVQRADSELQIYAHPANMDPRDPPIAISKPDRFAQDLVKKIGVYRTIGWAESMDKSLQELRTDEASFLYDADKAFDDREKIIFENLKDDNWDLFVAAIETTDRVSHMFFRLIDPKHPMYDKDLASKYGDAIEKVYRRADALVGKIQEKLPKNTTFMVMSDHGFHTFRRGVNLNTWLVQHGYMVFDGQESPKKGLDDLVGRGQFWEGVDWTRTRAYAVGLGQIYFNLKGRESRGIVSPGAEYDALQKEIGDALAKELDPDDKAQIFRAVYKRDDIYKGEYLSNAPDLQVGFNDGYRVGWQDTMGGVQRTFVENNNRKWSGDHCATATEISGGVFFSSRKVANASPHIMDLAPTILELLGVPLQKDYDGKPLR
;
A
#
# COMPACT_ATOMS: atom_id res chain seq x y z
N MET A 1 20.60 55.25 -9.49
CA MET A 1 19.15 55.06 -9.79
C MET A 1 18.85 54.11 -10.97
N LYS A 2 19.76 53.22 -11.42
CA LYS A 2 19.50 52.31 -12.56
C LYS A 2 19.47 50.81 -12.20
N VAL A 3 19.74 50.42 -10.97
CA VAL A 3 19.76 49.02 -10.52
C VAL A 3 18.41 48.56 -9.93
N SER A 4 17.59 49.49 -9.43
CA SER A 4 16.26 49.16 -8.87
C SER A 4 15.18 48.91 -9.94
N ALA A 5 15.30 49.58 -11.10
CA ALA A 5 14.33 49.41 -12.20
C ALA A 5 14.47 48.07 -12.93
N VAL A 6 15.69 47.52 -13.01
CA VAL A 6 15.93 46.20 -13.63
C VAL A 6 15.43 45.07 -12.74
N ARG A 7 15.52 45.23 -11.42
CA ARG A 7 14.95 44.22 -10.47
C ARG A 7 13.42 44.21 -10.46
N GLY A 8 12.77 45.35 -10.67
CA GLY A 8 11.30 45.42 -10.78
C GLY A 8 10.78 44.80 -12.08
N LEU A 9 11.48 44.96 -13.18
CA LEU A 9 11.13 44.36 -14.47
C LEU A 9 11.35 42.87 -14.53
N LEU A 10 12.40 42.34 -13.87
CA LEU A 10 12.61 40.90 -13.74
C LEU A 10 11.55 40.24 -12.84
N ALA A 11 11.13 40.88 -11.75
CA ALA A 11 10.08 40.36 -10.88
C ALA A 11 8.70 40.36 -11.58
N ALA A 12 8.40 41.40 -12.40
CA ALA A 12 7.18 41.43 -13.20
C ALA A 12 7.18 40.41 -14.36
N ALA A 13 8.32 40.17 -15.00
CA ALA A 13 8.46 39.16 -16.06
C ALA A 13 8.33 37.75 -15.52
N VAL A 14 8.82 37.46 -14.32
CA VAL A 14 8.65 36.14 -13.64
C VAL A 14 7.20 35.96 -13.20
N ALA A 15 6.51 37.00 -12.72
CA ALA A 15 5.09 36.92 -12.36
C ALA A 15 4.18 36.71 -13.59
N ILE A 16 4.52 37.27 -14.75
CA ILE A 16 3.78 37.06 -16.00
C ILE A 16 4.08 35.70 -16.61
N ALA A 17 5.31 35.19 -16.51
CA ALA A 17 5.67 33.85 -16.98
C ALA A 17 5.04 32.71 -16.14
N VAL A 18 4.83 32.91 -14.83
CA VAL A 18 4.13 31.98 -13.96
C VAL A 18 2.61 31.99 -14.19
N GLY A 19 2.04 33.14 -14.65
CA GLY A 19 0.61 33.27 -14.95
C GLY A 19 0.17 32.66 -16.28
N VAL A 20 1.09 32.35 -17.22
CA VAL A 20 0.77 31.88 -18.57
C VAL A 20 1.05 30.39 -18.77
N ALA A 21 1.70 29.72 -17.84
CA ALA A 21 1.99 28.27 -17.91
C ALA A 21 0.90 27.37 -17.31
N PHE A 22 -0.34 27.85 -17.15
CA PHE A 22 -1.51 26.98 -17.10
C PHE A 22 -1.79 26.51 -18.54
N VAL A 23 -1.06 25.49 -18.98
CA VAL A 23 -1.42 24.77 -20.20
C VAL A 23 -2.81 24.19 -19.94
N MET A 24 -3.82 24.82 -20.53
CA MET A 24 -5.15 24.22 -20.67
C MET A 24 -4.96 22.94 -21.50
N VAL A 25 -4.90 21.80 -20.82
CA VAL A 25 -5.24 20.54 -21.47
C VAL A 25 -6.71 20.68 -21.88
N PRO A 26 -7.04 20.55 -23.18
CA PRO A 26 -8.43 20.64 -23.59
C PRO A 26 -9.17 19.44 -22.96
N ARG A 27 -9.88 19.71 -21.85
CA ARG A 27 -10.87 18.76 -21.35
C ARG A 27 -12.02 18.75 -22.35
N ALA A 28 -12.35 17.57 -22.87
CA ALA A 28 -13.62 17.40 -23.58
C ALA A 28 -14.74 18.02 -22.72
N PRO A 29 -15.74 18.72 -23.30
CA PRO A 29 -16.81 19.31 -22.53
C PRO A 29 -17.52 18.19 -21.76
N LYS A 30 -17.33 18.15 -20.44
CA LYS A 30 -18.09 17.27 -19.55
C LYS A 30 -19.53 17.78 -19.58
N VAL A 31 -20.43 17.03 -20.14
CA VAL A 31 -21.87 17.28 -20.00
C VAL A 31 -22.23 16.80 -18.58
N ASN A 32 -22.03 17.67 -17.60
CA ASN A 32 -22.42 17.39 -16.23
C ASN A 32 -23.93 17.50 -16.14
N LYS A 33 -24.62 16.42 -15.77
CA LYS A 33 -26.03 16.48 -15.44
C LYS A 33 -26.20 17.22 -14.10
N PRO A 34 -27.31 17.96 -13.92
CA PRO A 34 -27.62 18.57 -12.64
C PRO A 34 -27.75 17.48 -11.55
N GLU A 35 -27.46 17.86 -10.31
CA GLU A 35 -27.66 16.98 -9.16
C GLU A 35 -29.07 16.41 -9.14
N ARG A 36 -29.19 15.10 -8.90
CA ARG A 36 -30.48 14.41 -8.81
C ARG A 36 -30.50 13.44 -7.62
N ARG A 37 -31.67 13.25 -7.04
CA ARG A 37 -31.95 12.15 -6.11
C ARG A 37 -32.24 10.88 -6.87
N THR A 38 -31.67 9.76 -6.41
CA THR A 38 -32.01 8.43 -6.90
C THR A 38 -33.25 7.87 -6.17
N ALA A 39 -34.04 7.01 -6.84
CA ALA A 39 -35.17 6.32 -6.19
C ALA A 39 -34.65 5.36 -5.10
N GLU A 40 -33.50 4.75 -5.32
CA GLU A 40 -32.81 3.84 -4.40
C GLU A 40 -31.43 4.41 -4.07
N ARG A 41 -31.01 4.22 -2.83
CA ARG A 41 -29.65 4.50 -2.37
C ARG A 41 -28.84 3.23 -2.30
N VAL A 42 -27.53 3.34 -2.44
CA VAL A 42 -26.62 2.19 -2.30
C VAL A 42 -25.54 2.52 -1.29
N PHE A 43 -25.40 1.67 -0.29
CA PHE A 43 -24.27 1.71 0.66
C PHE A 43 -23.44 0.45 0.50
N VAL A 44 -22.12 0.61 0.25
CA VAL A 44 -21.16 -0.48 0.16
C VAL A 44 -20.14 -0.35 1.30
N MET A 45 -20.08 -1.37 2.16
CA MET A 45 -19.06 -1.50 3.19
C MET A 45 -18.04 -2.56 2.79
N GLY A 46 -16.81 -2.16 2.53
CA GLY A 46 -15.70 -3.06 2.25
C GLY A 46 -14.88 -3.38 3.48
N PHE A 47 -14.60 -4.65 3.70
CA PHE A 47 -13.62 -5.13 4.68
C PHE A 47 -12.52 -5.88 3.94
N ASP A 48 -11.34 -5.27 3.85
CA ASP A 48 -10.20 -5.87 3.15
C ASP A 48 -9.84 -7.24 3.77
N GLY A 49 -9.64 -8.25 2.92
CA GLY A 49 -9.19 -9.58 3.35
C GLY A 49 -10.16 -10.36 4.25
N MET A 50 -11.46 -10.05 4.27
CA MET A 50 -12.43 -10.82 5.04
C MET A 50 -12.70 -12.17 4.37
N ASP A 51 -12.21 -13.25 4.99
CA ASP A 51 -12.26 -14.61 4.45
C ASP A 51 -13.63 -15.28 4.59
N PRO A 52 -14.19 -15.89 3.54
CA PRO A 52 -15.51 -16.53 3.60
C PRO A 52 -15.55 -17.78 4.48
N THR A 53 -14.44 -18.52 4.63
CA THR A 53 -14.39 -19.71 5.48
C THR A 53 -14.45 -19.33 6.95
N LEU A 54 -13.64 -18.33 7.35
CA LEU A 54 -13.67 -17.80 8.72
C LEU A 54 -15.00 -17.12 9.01
N THR A 55 -15.54 -16.36 8.07
CA THR A 55 -16.85 -15.70 8.20
C THR A 55 -17.96 -16.72 8.41
N SER A 56 -18.01 -17.76 7.58
CA SER A 56 -19.02 -18.83 7.70
C SER A 56 -18.89 -19.57 9.04
N LYS A 57 -17.66 -19.88 9.46
CA LYS A 57 -17.38 -20.50 10.76
C LYS A 57 -17.89 -19.61 11.89
N PHE A 58 -17.52 -18.33 11.93
CA PHE A 58 -17.91 -17.43 13.01
C PHE A 58 -19.41 -17.11 13.01
N MET A 59 -20.07 -17.08 11.85
CA MET A 59 -21.53 -17.01 11.78
C MET A 59 -22.18 -18.27 12.39
N ALA A 60 -21.71 -19.46 12.02
CA ALA A 60 -22.23 -20.73 12.55
C ALA A 60 -22.02 -20.85 14.07
N GLU A 61 -20.97 -20.25 14.61
CA GLU A 61 -20.68 -20.18 16.05
C GLU A 61 -21.48 -19.05 16.77
N GLY A 62 -22.32 -18.31 16.05
CA GLY A 62 -23.14 -17.21 16.60
C GLY A 62 -22.33 -15.95 16.94
N LYS A 63 -21.10 -15.83 16.47
CA LYS A 63 -20.19 -14.72 16.79
C LYS A 63 -20.37 -13.48 15.90
N LEU A 64 -21.06 -13.64 14.74
CA LEU A 64 -21.34 -12.58 13.77
C LEU A 64 -22.85 -12.44 13.52
N PRO A 65 -23.63 -12.02 14.56
CA PRO A 65 -25.09 -12.00 14.49
C PRO A 65 -25.67 -11.01 13.47
N ASN A 66 -24.99 -9.88 13.20
CA ASN A 66 -25.46 -8.86 12.27
C ASN A 66 -25.27 -9.31 10.81
N LEU A 67 -24.11 -9.87 10.49
CA LEU A 67 -23.83 -10.49 9.17
C LEU A 67 -24.76 -11.69 8.94
N GLN A 68 -24.99 -12.53 9.96
CA GLN A 68 -25.94 -13.63 9.87
C GLN A 68 -27.37 -13.14 9.60
N LYS A 69 -27.79 -12.04 10.25
CA LYS A 69 -29.08 -11.40 10.00
C LYS A 69 -29.20 -10.88 8.57
N LEU A 70 -28.13 -10.22 8.07
CA LEU A 70 -28.05 -9.71 6.71
C LEU A 70 -28.12 -10.86 5.69
N ALA A 71 -27.38 -11.95 5.90
CA ALA A 71 -27.41 -13.16 5.08
C ALA A 71 -28.80 -13.79 4.99
N ASN A 72 -29.49 -13.89 6.13
CA ASN A 72 -30.84 -14.49 6.22
C ASN A 72 -31.91 -13.64 5.51
N ALA A 73 -31.81 -12.32 5.66
CA ALA A 73 -32.75 -11.37 5.04
C ALA A 73 -32.51 -11.20 3.54
N GLY A 74 -31.26 -11.24 3.12
CA GLY A 74 -30.80 -10.98 1.77
C GLY A 74 -30.00 -12.12 1.15
N THR A 75 -28.74 -11.85 0.83
CA THR A 75 -27.83 -12.79 0.16
C THR A 75 -26.50 -12.84 0.91
N TYR A 76 -25.92 -14.04 1.01
CA TYR A 76 -24.52 -14.27 1.31
C TYR A 76 -23.93 -15.22 0.27
N ARG A 77 -22.78 -14.88 -0.30
CA ARG A 77 -22.02 -15.68 -1.29
C ARG A 77 -20.52 -15.44 -1.10
N THR A 78 -19.73 -16.39 -1.56
CA THR A 78 -18.32 -16.12 -1.87
C THR A 78 -18.26 -15.20 -3.08
N LEU A 79 -17.46 -14.14 -3.01
CA LEU A 79 -17.22 -13.21 -4.09
C LEU A 79 -15.96 -13.64 -4.85
N GLY A 80 -16.08 -13.95 -6.13
CA GLY A 80 -14.92 -14.18 -6.99
C GLY A 80 -14.05 -12.94 -7.06
N THR A 81 -12.75 -13.14 -7.02
CA THR A 81 -11.75 -12.06 -7.04
C THR A 81 -10.87 -12.10 -8.30
N THR A 82 -9.95 -11.15 -8.41
CA THR A 82 -9.00 -11.05 -9.52
C THR A 82 -7.86 -12.06 -9.42
N GLN A 83 -7.18 -12.30 -10.53
CA GLN A 83 -5.86 -12.94 -10.57
C GLN A 83 -4.81 -11.88 -10.95
N PRO A 84 -3.83 -11.58 -10.07
CA PRO A 84 -3.73 -12.08 -8.69
C PRO A 84 -4.80 -11.52 -7.73
N SER A 85 -5.01 -12.22 -6.62
CA SER A 85 -5.93 -11.83 -5.54
C SER A 85 -5.27 -10.85 -4.58
N GLU A 86 -4.89 -9.70 -5.09
CA GLU A 86 -4.20 -8.64 -4.36
C GLU A 86 -5.07 -7.40 -4.22
N SER A 87 -5.02 -6.74 -3.05
CA SER A 87 -5.86 -5.57 -2.78
C SER A 87 -5.80 -4.52 -3.90
N PRO A 88 -4.63 -4.07 -4.43
CA PRO A 88 -4.64 -3.06 -5.48
C PRO A 88 -5.30 -3.53 -6.77
N VAL A 89 -5.18 -4.80 -7.11
CA VAL A 89 -5.77 -5.39 -8.32
C VAL A 89 -7.28 -5.56 -8.17
N ALA A 90 -7.70 -6.14 -7.05
CA ALA A 90 -9.09 -6.42 -6.75
C ALA A 90 -9.91 -5.13 -6.54
N TRP A 91 -9.38 -4.16 -5.77
CA TRP A 91 -10.05 -2.86 -5.59
C TRP A 91 -10.06 -2.03 -6.87
N ALA A 92 -9.05 -2.13 -7.74
CA ALA A 92 -9.09 -1.49 -9.06
C ALA A 92 -10.22 -2.09 -9.93
N SER A 93 -10.37 -3.41 -9.92
CA SER A 93 -11.46 -4.10 -10.62
C SER A 93 -12.84 -3.79 -10.00
N PHE A 94 -12.94 -3.69 -8.67
CA PHE A 94 -14.16 -3.19 -8.00
C PHE A 94 -14.54 -1.79 -8.47
N ALA A 95 -13.58 -0.87 -8.45
CA ALA A 95 -13.81 0.52 -8.82
C ALA A 95 -14.24 0.70 -10.27
N THR A 96 -13.67 -0.09 -11.19
CA THR A 96 -13.82 0.11 -12.63
C THR A 96 -14.73 -0.89 -13.32
N GLY A 97 -15.06 -2.03 -12.67
CA GLY A 97 -15.86 -3.11 -13.29
C GLY A 97 -15.17 -3.84 -14.44
N VAL A 98 -13.83 -3.71 -14.55
CA VAL A 98 -13.05 -4.32 -15.64
C VAL A 98 -11.87 -5.14 -15.10
N ASN A 99 -11.31 -6.01 -15.95
CA ASN A 99 -10.15 -6.84 -15.62
C ASN A 99 -8.82 -6.06 -15.65
N PRO A 100 -7.73 -6.61 -15.05
CA PRO A 100 -6.42 -5.96 -14.99
C PRO A 100 -5.86 -5.49 -16.34
N GLY A 101 -6.14 -6.18 -17.42
CA GLY A 101 -5.71 -5.79 -18.77
C GLY A 101 -6.32 -4.48 -19.28
N LYS A 102 -7.40 -4.00 -18.66
CA LYS A 102 -8.04 -2.71 -18.97
C LYS A 102 -7.74 -1.62 -17.92
N HIS A 103 -7.46 -1.99 -16.66
CA HIS A 103 -7.14 -0.98 -15.64
C HIS A 103 -5.65 -0.86 -15.31
N ASN A 104 -4.78 -1.68 -15.89
CA ASN A 104 -3.31 -1.58 -15.80
C ASN A 104 -2.69 -1.84 -14.41
N ILE A 105 -3.43 -2.36 -13.46
CA ILE A 105 -2.89 -2.73 -12.14
C ILE A 105 -2.84 -4.26 -12.08
N TYR A 106 -1.64 -4.81 -11.98
CA TYR A 106 -1.40 -6.26 -11.97
C TYR A 106 -0.79 -6.76 -10.66
N ASP A 107 -0.32 -5.83 -9.80
CA ASP A 107 0.41 -6.11 -8.55
C ASP A 107 0.55 -4.80 -7.76
N PHE A 108 1.09 -4.84 -6.56
CA PHE A 108 1.66 -3.68 -5.85
C PHE A 108 2.85 -3.08 -6.60
N LEU A 109 3.57 -3.91 -7.34
CA LEU A 109 4.78 -3.55 -8.07
C LEU A 109 4.54 -3.56 -9.58
N VAL A 110 5.29 -2.73 -10.27
CA VAL A 110 5.47 -2.72 -11.72
C VAL A 110 6.95 -2.77 -12.03
N ARG A 111 7.32 -3.33 -13.17
CA ARG A 111 8.71 -3.28 -13.63
C ARG A 111 8.91 -2.18 -14.64
N ASP A 112 10.04 -1.54 -14.58
CA ASP A 112 10.53 -0.67 -15.64
C ASP A 112 11.10 -1.52 -16.81
N LEU A 113 10.64 -1.29 -18.03
CA LEU A 113 11.00 -2.11 -19.20
C LEU A 113 12.44 -1.89 -19.70
N ASP A 114 13.05 -0.76 -19.32
CA ASP A 114 14.43 -0.42 -19.72
C ASP A 114 15.45 -0.96 -18.73
N THR A 115 15.15 -0.85 -17.45
CA THR A 115 16.06 -1.19 -16.34
C THR A 115 15.73 -2.51 -15.65
N TYR A 116 14.52 -3.03 -15.85
CA TYR A 116 13.92 -4.17 -15.15
C TYR A 116 13.68 -3.94 -13.66
N MET A 117 13.89 -2.70 -13.17
CA MET A 117 13.74 -2.34 -11.76
C MET A 117 12.28 -2.39 -11.35
N PRO A 118 11.98 -2.91 -10.14
CA PRO A 118 10.65 -2.80 -9.57
C PRO A 118 10.36 -1.35 -9.12
N ASP A 119 9.12 -0.91 -9.32
CA ASP A 119 8.57 0.35 -8.82
C ASP A 119 7.13 0.13 -8.35
N LEU A 120 6.53 1.12 -7.68
CA LEU A 120 5.13 1.03 -7.25
C LEU A 120 4.17 1.14 -8.43
N ALA A 121 3.21 0.21 -8.53
CA ALA A 121 2.31 0.12 -9.67
C ALA A 121 1.24 1.23 -9.71
N MET A 122 0.78 1.74 -8.57
CA MET A 122 -0.44 2.55 -8.48
C MET A 122 -0.25 4.05 -8.71
N VAL A 123 0.95 4.57 -8.53
CA VAL A 123 1.21 6.03 -8.55
C VAL A 123 2.53 6.36 -9.21
N ASP A 124 2.49 7.26 -10.20
CA ASP A 124 3.66 7.91 -10.78
C ASP A 124 3.84 9.32 -10.20
N LYS A 125 5.07 9.79 -10.10
CA LYS A 125 5.42 11.11 -9.55
C LYS A 125 6.00 12.00 -10.66
N LYS A 126 5.23 13.00 -11.12
CA LYS A 126 5.78 14.06 -11.97
C LYS A 126 6.33 15.18 -11.09
N SER A 127 7.64 15.42 -11.16
CA SER A 127 8.28 16.60 -10.58
C SER A 127 8.38 17.72 -11.64
N HIS A 128 8.13 18.96 -11.22
CA HIS A 128 8.30 20.15 -12.05
C HIS A 128 9.46 21.00 -11.49
N PRO A 129 10.72 20.64 -11.78
CA PRO A 129 11.85 21.41 -11.29
C PRO A 129 12.11 22.63 -12.19
N LEU A 130 12.37 23.78 -11.59
CA LEU A 130 12.94 24.92 -12.30
C LEU A 130 14.44 24.70 -12.49
N LYS A 131 14.87 24.52 -13.74
CA LYS A 131 16.30 24.45 -14.07
C LYS A 131 16.88 25.85 -14.15
N LEU A 132 17.82 26.16 -13.28
CA LEU A 132 18.61 27.40 -13.28
C LEU A 132 20.04 27.08 -13.71
N LEU A 133 20.80 28.13 -14.14
CA LEU A 133 22.21 27.96 -14.53
C LEU A 133 23.11 27.35 -13.46
N TRP A 134 22.73 27.46 -12.19
CA TRP A 134 23.45 26.92 -11.01
C TRP A 134 22.78 25.75 -10.32
N GLY A 135 21.75 25.14 -10.91
CA GLY A 135 21.07 23.97 -10.36
C GLY A 135 19.57 23.94 -10.58
N THR A 136 18.93 22.91 -10.04
CA THR A 136 17.49 22.69 -10.14
C THR A 136 16.85 22.94 -8.78
N ILE A 137 15.91 23.89 -8.69
CA ILE A 137 15.16 24.16 -7.45
C ILE A 137 13.72 23.69 -7.65
N PRO A 138 13.18 22.84 -6.77
CA PRO A 138 11.76 22.51 -6.79
C PRO A 138 10.97 23.78 -6.42
N ILE A 139 10.15 24.24 -7.35
CA ILE A 139 9.30 25.43 -7.16
C ILE A 139 7.85 25.07 -6.83
N ALA A 140 7.50 23.81 -6.98
CA ALA A 140 6.18 23.29 -6.68
C ALA A 140 6.29 21.90 -6.02
N LYS A 141 5.25 21.55 -5.25
CA LYS A 141 5.08 20.20 -4.69
C LYS A 141 4.93 19.19 -5.83
N PRO A 142 5.42 17.93 -5.69
CA PRO A 142 5.20 16.90 -6.70
C PRO A 142 3.70 16.63 -6.86
N VAL A 143 3.26 16.40 -8.10
CA VAL A 143 1.89 16.02 -8.40
C VAL A 143 1.84 14.52 -8.63
N PRO A 144 1.22 13.75 -7.73
CA PRO A 144 1.04 12.32 -7.96
C PRO A 144 0.02 12.10 -9.09
N LEU A 145 0.27 11.09 -9.91
CA LEU A 145 -0.62 10.66 -11.00
C LEU A 145 -1.01 9.20 -10.79
N SER A 146 -2.29 8.90 -10.94
CA SER A 146 -2.72 7.51 -10.95
C SER A 146 -2.25 6.83 -12.24
N THR A 147 -1.70 5.63 -12.10
CA THR A 147 -1.35 4.73 -13.22
C THR A 147 -2.52 3.85 -13.62
N ARG A 148 -3.57 3.80 -12.78
CA ARG A 148 -4.77 3.03 -13.04
C ARG A 148 -5.55 3.60 -14.23
N GLY A 149 -5.81 2.74 -15.19
CA GLY A 149 -6.74 2.99 -16.29
C GLY A 149 -8.21 2.77 -15.88
N GLY A 150 -9.12 3.00 -16.81
CA GLY A 150 -10.55 2.89 -16.59
C GLY A 150 -11.14 4.06 -15.79
N THR A 151 -12.46 4.11 -15.68
CA THR A 151 -13.20 5.13 -14.92
C THR A 151 -13.93 4.48 -13.75
N SER A 152 -13.75 5.01 -12.56
CA SER A 152 -14.45 4.52 -11.38
C SER A 152 -15.95 4.70 -11.48
N PHE A 153 -16.73 3.75 -10.97
CA PHE A 153 -18.19 3.82 -11.05
C PHE A 153 -18.77 5.02 -10.29
N TRP A 154 -18.14 5.49 -9.22
CA TRP A 154 -18.54 6.71 -8.50
C TRP A 154 -18.29 7.98 -9.32
N VAL A 155 -17.26 8.01 -10.17
CA VAL A 155 -17.05 9.12 -11.13
C VAL A 155 -18.15 9.08 -12.19
N THR A 156 -18.48 7.90 -12.72
CA THR A 156 -19.59 7.71 -13.67
C THR A 156 -20.94 8.13 -13.05
N ALA A 157 -21.18 7.74 -11.80
CA ALA A 157 -22.38 8.12 -11.05
C ALA A 157 -22.47 9.65 -10.85
N GLY A 158 -21.36 10.29 -10.45
CA GLY A 158 -21.32 11.74 -10.28
C GLY A 158 -21.61 12.50 -11.57
N LEU A 159 -21.04 12.06 -12.71
CA LEU A 159 -21.35 12.66 -14.03
C LEU A 159 -22.83 12.53 -14.42
N ASP A 160 -23.54 11.55 -13.87
CA ASP A 160 -25.00 11.38 -14.03
C ASP A 160 -25.81 12.11 -12.96
N GLY A 161 -25.19 12.95 -12.12
CA GLY A 161 -25.82 13.77 -11.09
C GLY A 161 -26.05 13.09 -9.75
N VAL A 162 -25.49 11.88 -9.54
CA VAL A 162 -25.61 11.12 -8.28
C VAL A 162 -24.64 11.66 -7.24
N ARG A 163 -25.13 11.92 -6.03
CA ARG A 163 -24.30 12.37 -4.90
C ARG A 163 -23.60 11.20 -4.26
N SER A 164 -22.26 11.24 -4.25
CA SER A 164 -21.45 10.14 -3.81
C SER A 164 -20.55 10.51 -2.63
N LYS A 165 -20.42 9.60 -1.66
CA LYS A 165 -19.37 9.64 -0.63
C LYS A 165 -18.49 8.41 -0.77
N VAL A 166 -17.18 8.61 -0.96
CA VAL A 166 -16.19 7.55 -1.13
C VAL A 166 -15.08 7.74 -0.09
N LEU A 167 -14.99 6.84 0.87
CA LEU A 167 -14.19 7.02 2.06
C LEU A 167 -13.15 5.90 2.19
N THR A 168 -11.88 6.26 2.08
CA THR A 168 -10.72 5.39 2.33
C THR A 168 -10.71 4.08 1.54
N VAL A 169 -11.38 4.06 0.38
CA VAL A 169 -11.36 2.89 -0.51
C VAL A 169 -9.96 2.73 -1.12
N PRO A 170 -9.34 1.54 -1.11
CA PRO A 170 -8.06 1.33 -1.77
C PRO A 170 -8.06 1.72 -3.24
N VAL A 171 -6.89 2.09 -3.77
CA VAL A 171 -6.66 2.58 -5.15
C VAL A 171 -7.38 3.90 -5.48
N THR A 172 -7.72 4.70 -4.45
CA THR A 172 -8.30 6.05 -4.62
C THR A 172 -7.29 7.19 -4.35
N PHE A 173 -6.01 6.88 -4.29
CA PHE A 173 -4.97 7.91 -4.26
C PHE A 173 -4.14 7.88 -5.55
N PRO A 174 -3.87 9.02 -6.19
CA PRO A 174 -4.39 10.36 -5.90
C PRO A 174 -5.92 10.45 -6.08
N PRO A 175 -6.61 11.29 -5.25
CA PRO A 175 -8.07 11.32 -5.25
C PRO A 175 -8.64 11.85 -6.56
N GLU A 176 -9.61 11.11 -7.11
CA GLU A 176 -10.34 11.48 -8.32
C GLU A 176 -11.37 12.58 -8.04
N GLU A 177 -11.61 13.46 -9.02
CA GLU A 177 -12.76 14.36 -8.97
C GLU A 177 -14.05 13.57 -9.11
N VAL A 178 -14.93 13.69 -8.13
CA VAL A 178 -16.27 13.10 -8.14
C VAL A 178 -17.28 14.24 -8.20
N GLU A 179 -17.93 14.40 -9.35
CA GLU A 179 -18.95 15.43 -9.50
C GLU A 179 -20.09 15.17 -8.50
N HIS A 180 -20.58 16.21 -7.83
CA HIS A 180 -21.59 16.12 -6.75
C HIS A 180 -21.21 15.19 -5.59
N GLY A 181 -19.90 14.91 -5.37
CA GLY A 181 -19.44 13.96 -4.36
C GLY A 181 -18.28 14.43 -3.51
N GLU A 182 -17.97 13.61 -2.52
CA GLU A 182 -16.81 13.75 -1.63
C GLU A 182 -16.02 12.45 -1.63
N LEU A 183 -14.70 12.54 -1.83
CA LEU A 183 -13.79 11.42 -1.80
C LEU A 183 -12.63 11.68 -0.84
N LEU A 184 -12.40 10.78 0.12
CA LEU A 184 -11.20 10.73 0.96
C LEU A 184 -10.32 9.57 0.48
N GLY A 185 -9.08 9.86 0.11
CA GLY A 185 -8.16 8.86 -0.44
C GLY A 185 -7.79 7.75 0.56
N GLY A 186 -7.70 6.52 0.04
CA GLY A 186 -7.20 5.33 0.72
C GLY A 186 -5.81 4.93 0.23
N LEU A 187 -5.48 3.65 0.33
CA LEU A 187 -4.23 3.08 -0.21
C LEU A 187 -4.07 3.46 -1.70
N PRO A 188 -2.89 3.88 -2.20
CA PRO A 188 -1.58 3.95 -1.54
C PRO A 188 -1.20 5.34 -1.03
N LEU A 189 -2.09 6.05 -0.34
CA LEU A 189 -1.76 7.36 0.21
C LEU A 189 -0.50 7.24 1.10
N PRO A 190 0.63 7.90 0.72
CA PRO A 190 1.90 7.68 1.38
C PRO A 190 2.03 8.47 2.70
N ASP A 191 3.06 8.15 3.46
CA ASP A 191 3.54 9.02 4.53
C ASP A 191 4.15 10.32 3.96
N LEU A 192 4.53 11.25 4.84
CA LEU A 192 5.10 12.54 4.44
C LEU A 192 6.44 12.41 3.67
N ARG A 193 7.17 11.30 3.85
CA ARG A 193 8.39 10.98 3.11
C ARG A 193 8.11 10.46 1.69
N GLY A 194 6.86 10.14 1.39
CA GLY A 194 6.46 9.50 0.14
C GLY A 194 6.72 7.99 0.11
N THR A 195 6.80 7.37 1.30
CA THR A 195 6.97 5.92 1.46
C THR A 195 5.66 5.26 1.93
N VAL A 196 5.62 3.94 1.90
CA VAL A 196 4.49 3.15 2.38
C VAL A 196 4.66 2.88 3.88
N GLY A 197 4.80 3.95 4.67
CA GLY A 197 4.89 3.88 6.12
C GLY A 197 6.28 3.55 6.66
N THR A 198 7.20 4.53 6.71
CA THR A 198 8.47 4.39 7.42
C THR A 198 8.29 4.72 8.89
N PHE A 199 8.33 3.71 9.75
CA PHE A 199 8.29 3.92 11.21
C PHE A 199 9.66 4.37 11.75
N TYR A 200 9.66 4.91 12.96
CA TYR A 200 10.87 5.32 13.67
C TYR A 200 11.02 4.55 14.97
N TYR A 201 12.26 4.17 15.29
CA TYR A 201 12.56 3.45 16.51
C TYR A 201 13.91 3.90 17.08
N TRP A 202 13.89 4.33 18.32
CA TRP A 202 15.07 4.71 19.08
C TRP A 202 15.25 3.77 20.25
N SER A 203 16.49 3.32 20.48
CA SER A 203 16.81 2.43 21.60
C SER A 203 18.19 2.72 22.15
N THR A 204 18.37 2.51 23.46
CA THR A 204 19.67 2.50 24.11
C THR A 204 20.46 1.25 23.77
N ASP A 205 19.80 0.14 23.45
CA ASP A 205 20.40 -1.10 22.98
C ASP A 205 19.98 -1.44 21.54
N LEU A 206 20.94 -1.48 20.63
CA LEU A 206 20.79 -1.92 19.25
C LEU A 206 21.66 -3.16 18.94
N SER A 207 22.01 -3.96 19.96
CA SER A 207 22.90 -5.13 19.79
C SER A 207 22.32 -6.18 18.80
N SER A 208 21.00 -6.19 18.61
CA SER A 208 20.30 -7.17 17.76
C SER A 208 20.08 -6.71 16.32
N PHE A 209 20.52 -5.51 15.92
CA PHE A 209 20.34 -4.98 14.56
C PHE A 209 21.27 -3.80 14.24
N GLU A 210 21.51 -3.55 12.94
CA GLU A 210 22.31 -2.42 12.47
C GLU A 210 21.53 -1.09 12.54
N GLU A 211 22.18 -0.03 13.00
CA GLU A 211 21.60 1.31 13.04
C GLU A 211 21.30 1.82 11.63
N GLY A 212 20.09 2.32 11.42
CA GLY A 212 19.68 2.91 10.15
C GLY A 212 19.39 1.92 9.02
N SER A 213 19.42 0.61 9.27
CA SER A 213 19.20 -0.44 8.27
C SER A 213 17.84 -1.12 8.48
N PRO A 214 16.78 -0.68 7.78
CA PRO A 214 15.45 -1.24 7.91
C PRO A 214 15.19 -2.29 6.84
N GLU A 215 15.01 -3.52 7.23
CA GLU A 215 14.56 -4.57 6.30
C GLU A 215 13.14 -4.30 5.80
N PHE A 216 12.26 -3.81 6.68
CA PHE A 216 10.84 -3.52 6.37
C PHE A 216 10.46 -2.03 6.42
N GLY A 217 11.42 -1.12 6.23
CA GLY A 217 11.13 0.31 6.07
C GLY A 217 11.07 1.11 7.37
N GLY A 218 11.62 0.62 8.47
CA GLY A 218 11.86 1.38 9.70
C GLY A 218 13.08 2.30 9.61
N TYR A 219 13.20 3.20 10.55
CA TYR A 219 14.42 3.96 10.80
C TYR A 219 14.84 3.76 12.25
N LEU A 220 15.97 3.10 12.43
CA LEU A 220 16.49 2.64 13.72
C LEU A 220 17.65 3.52 14.15
N LYS A 221 17.65 4.02 15.37
CA LYS A 221 18.72 4.88 15.86
C LYS A 221 19.06 4.62 17.32
N ARG A 222 20.37 4.50 17.59
CA ARG A 222 20.87 4.38 18.94
C ARG A 222 20.72 5.68 19.72
N LEU A 223 20.29 5.57 20.96
CA LEU A 223 20.28 6.67 21.93
C LEU A 223 21.56 6.64 22.77
N LEU A 224 22.26 7.76 22.77
CA LEU A 224 23.41 7.99 23.66
C LEU A 224 23.01 9.11 24.60
N PHE A 225 23.19 8.87 25.91
CA PHE A 225 22.84 9.83 26.97
C PHE A 225 24.08 10.45 27.57
N ASP A 226 24.05 11.78 27.73
CA ASP A 226 25.00 12.56 28.52
C ASP A 226 24.22 13.34 29.58
N GLY A 227 24.51 13.08 30.85
CA GLY A 227 23.79 13.69 31.96
C GLY A 227 22.27 13.47 31.97
N GLY A 228 21.79 12.31 31.45
CA GLY A 228 20.37 12.00 31.35
C GLY A 228 19.64 12.61 30.15
N VAL A 229 20.39 13.25 29.23
CA VAL A 229 19.84 13.90 28.03
C VAL A 229 20.40 13.24 26.78
N SER A 230 19.52 12.92 25.83
CA SER A 230 19.90 12.50 24.46
C SER A 230 19.28 13.43 23.45
N LYS A 231 20.06 13.80 22.43
CA LYS A 231 19.59 14.59 21.28
C LYS A 231 19.57 13.71 20.04
N THR A 232 18.43 13.64 19.41
CA THR A 232 18.21 12.83 18.20
C THR A 232 17.28 13.58 17.23
N TYR A 233 16.80 12.91 16.19
CA TYR A 233 15.89 13.53 15.23
C TYR A 233 14.93 12.51 14.64
N LEU A 234 13.82 13.01 14.14
CA LEU A 234 12.89 12.29 13.27
C LEU A 234 13.21 12.70 11.81
N ARG A 235 13.47 11.69 10.98
CA ARG A 235 13.77 11.92 9.56
C ARG A 235 12.53 12.33 8.80
N GLY A 236 12.64 13.40 8.03
CA GLY A 236 11.60 13.86 7.14
C GLY A 236 11.83 13.47 5.69
N PRO A 237 11.15 14.15 4.76
CA PRO A 237 11.36 13.98 3.34
C PRO A 237 12.79 14.31 2.93
N GLU A 238 13.28 13.71 1.86
CA GLU A 238 14.60 14.04 1.29
C GLU A 238 14.64 15.50 0.86
N SER A 239 15.75 16.16 1.15
CA SER A 239 16.01 17.51 0.65
C SER A 239 16.39 17.44 -0.83
N PRO A 240 15.63 18.04 -1.74
CA PRO A 240 15.96 18.05 -3.16
C PRO A 240 17.33 18.67 -3.47
N ILE A 241 17.75 19.64 -2.66
CA ILE A 241 19.03 20.33 -2.80
C ILE A 241 20.18 19.38 -2.42
N LEU A 242 20.08 18.73 -1.27
CA LEU A 242 21.11 17.81 -0.80
C LEU A 242 21.17 16.54 -1.67
N LYS A 243 20.03 16.09 -2.20
CA LYS A 243 19.97 14.97 -3.17
C LYS A 243 20.68 15.31 -4.47
N GLN A 244 20.56 16.53 -4.98
CA GLN A 244 21.30 16.97 -6.16
C GLN A 244 22.80 17.06 -5.90
N GLU A 245 23.19 17.55 -4.72
CA GLU A 245 24.61 17.59 -4.30
C GLU A 245 25.18 16.17 -4.22
N GLU A 246 24.45 15.22 -3.62
CA GLU A 246 24.83 13.81 -3.58
C GLU A 246 24.98 13.23 -4.97
N ALA A 247 24.00 13.44 -5.86
CA ALA A 247 24.02 12.95 -7.22
C ALA A 247 25.19 13.51 -8.04
N ALA A 248 25.52 14.79 -7.86
CA ALA A 248 26.67 15.42 -8.50
C ALA A 248 28.01 14.83 -8.03
N LEU A 249 28.16 14.60 -6.72
CA LEU A 249 29.36 13.95 -6.16
C LEU A 249 29.49 12.50 -6.63
N ARG A 250 28.41 11.73 -6.66
CA ARG A 250 28.42 10.36 -7.19
C ARG A 250 28.72 10.30 -8.70
N ALA A 251 28.19 11.23 -9.48
CA ALA A 251 28.50 11.33 -10.91
C ALA A 251 29.99 11.64 -11.11
N LYS A 252 30.55 12.56 -10.32
CA LYS A 252 31.98 12.87 -10.33
C LYS A 252 32.82 11.63 -9.93
N GLN A 253 32.40 10.91 -8.89
CA GLN A 253 33.09 9.69 -8.42
C GLN A 253 33.20 8.62 -9.51
N LYS A 254 32.22 8.52 -10.42
CA LYS A 254 32.25 7.59 -11.57
C LYS A 254 33.24 8.01 -12.65
N SER A 255 33.54 9.29 -12.78
CA SER A 255 34.39 9.85 -13.84
C SER A 255 35.78 10.25 -13.38
N SER A 256 35.98 10.50 -12.07
CA SER A 256 37.26 10.92 -11.45
C SER A 256 37.28 10.62 -9.96
N ALA A 257 38.48 10.54 -9.38
CA ALA A 257 38.60 10.46 -7.91
C ALA A 257 38.06 11.70 -7.24
N LEU A 258 37.30 11.52 -6.14
CA LEU A 258 36.90 12.60 -5.27
C LEU A 258 38.05 13.05 -4.38
N SER A 259 38.14 14.33 -4.08
CA SER A 259 39.02 14.87 -3.05
C SER A 259 38.54 14.37 -1.66
N GLU A 260 39.44 14.39 -0.67
CA GLU A 260 39.12 14.01 0.72
C GLU A 260 37.91 14.78 1.26
N LYS A 261 37.82 16.10 0.98
CA LYS A 261 36.71 16.94 1.37
C LYS A 261 35.38 16.51 0.70
N GLU A 262 35.41 16.14 -0.57
CA GLU A 262 34.23 15.68 -1.31
C GLU A 262 33.81 14.27 -0.84
N GLN A 263 34.77 13.42 -0.51
CA GLN A 263 34.49 12.08 0.06
C GLN A 263 33.87 12.22 1.45
N ALA A 264 34.39 13.10 2.30
CA ALA A 264 33.81 13.41 3.61
C ALA A 264 32.39 13.97 3.45
N ARG A 265 32.19 14.90 2.50
CA ARG A 265 30.87 15.49 2.22
C ARG A 265 29.87 14.43 1.71
N LEU A 266 30.30 13.53 0.82
CA LEU A 266 29.46 12.42 0.35
C LEU A 266 29.05 11.48 1.49
N THR A 267 29.95 11.26 2.45
CA THR A 267 29.64 10.48 3.65
C THR A 267 28.64 11.20 4.55
N GLU A 268 28.86 12.50 4.81
CA GLU A 268 27.95 13.33 5.59
C GLU A 268 26.53 13.38 4.99
N LEU A 269 26.41 13.48 3.66
CA LEU A 269 25.13 13.53 2.96
C LEU A 269 24.26 12.28 3.17
N LYS A 270 24.84 11.13 3.49
CA LYS A 270 24.07 9.93 3.84
C LYS A 270 23.20 10.15 5.07
N ASP A 271 23.68 10.95 6.02
CA ASP A 271 22.99 11.18 7.30
C ASP A 271 22.12 12.44 7.29
N ILE A 272 22.48 13.47 6.50
CA ILE A 272 21.79 14.78 6.53
C ILE A 272 20.92 15.06 5.31
N LYS A 273 20.83 14.17 4.33
CA LYS A 273 20.05 14.39 3.09
C LYS A 273 18.56 14.63 3.31
N ASP A 274 18.04 14.28 4.48
CA ASP A 274 16.65 14.46 4.85
C ASP A 274 16.45 15.76 5.64
N VAL A 275 15.25 16.31 5.54
CA VAL A 275 14.82 17.44 6.36
C VAL A 275 14.39 16.89 7.72
N ASN A 276 15.26 17.01 8.71
CA ASN A 276 15.09 16.38 10.02
C ASN A 276 14.37 17.32 11.01
N VAL A 277 13.56 16.72 11.91
CA VAL A 277 12.95 17.39 13.07
C VAL A 277 13.73 16.96 14.32
N PRO A 278 14.37 17.89 15.04
CA PRO A 278 15.12 17.56 16.24
C PRO A 278 14.21 17.10 17.38
N ILE A 279 14.70 16.14 18.16
CA ILE A 279 14.06 15.60 19.35
C ILE A 279 15.06 15.66 20.51
N THR A 280 14.64 16.20 21.64
CA THR A 280 15.38 16.10 22.89
C THR A 280 14.67 15.09 23.80
N ILE A 281 15.43 14.13 24.33
CA ILE A 281 14.94 13.05 25.18
C ILE A 281 15.60 13.18 26.54
N ASN A 282 14.80 13.30 27.60
CA ASN A 282 15.28 13.26 28.98
C ASN A 282 14.79 11.96 29.61
N TRP A 283 15.71 11.14 30.05
CA TRP A 283 15.41 9.85 30.66
C TRP A 283 16.45 9.50 31.73
N THR A 284 15.95 8.89 32.79
CA THR A 284 16.78 8.28 33.84
C THR A 284 16.48 6.79 33.88
N GLU A 285 17.50 5.97 33.91
CA GLU A 285 17.39 4.51 33.98
C GLU A 285 16.48 4.09 35.14
N ASN A 286 15.64 3.10 34.89
CA ASN A 286 14.63 2.58 35.84
C ASN A 286 13.59 3.59 36.32
N SER A 287 13.40 4.72 35.63
CA SER A 287 12.37 5.71 36.00
C SER A 287 10.95 5.31 35.59
N GLY A 288 10.82 4.35 34.68
CA GLY A 288 9.51 3.92 34.11
C GLY A 288 8.83 4.98 33.25
N LYS A 289 9.50 6.10 32.95
CA LYS A 289 8.98 7.20 32.12
C LYS A 289 10.08 7.91 31.34
N VAL A 290 9.68 8.64 30.31
CA VAL A 290 10.57 9.46 29.49
C VAL A 290 9.89 10.79 29.17
N ASP A 291 10.68 11.87 29.16
CA ASP A 291 10.23 13.19 28.74
C ASP A 291 10.82 13.51 27.35
N LEU A 292 9.95 13.89 26.40
CA LEU A 292 10.33 14.22 25.02
C LEU A 292 10.02 15.69 24.73
N GLU A 293 10.90 16.37 24.02
CA GLU A 293 10.62 17.69 23.44
C GLU A 293 10.82 17.65 21.93
N VAL A 294 9.75 17.97 21.18
CA VAL A 294 9.69 17.96 19.72
C VAL A 294 9.12 19.27 19.24
N GLN A 295 9.96 20.15 18.66
CA GLN A 295 9.55 21.45 18.13
C GLN A 295 8.68 22.28 19.12
N GLY A 296 9.06 22.28 20.40
CA GLY A 296 8.33 22.99 21.46
C GLY A 296 7.17 22.24 22.09
N THR A 297 6.73 21.11 21.51
CA THR A 297 5.79 20.19 22.15
C THR A 297 6.51 19.35 23.20
N ARG A 298 6.05 19.38 24.44
CA ARG A 298 6.60 18.60 25.56
C ARG A 298 5.66 17.47 25.92
N LEU A 299 6.21 16.25 26.00
CA LEU A 299 5.51 15.01 26.33
C LEU A 299 6.19 14.37 27.54
N SER A 300 5.41 13.83 28.46
CA SER A 300 5.89 12.97 29.54
C SER A 300 5.13 11.65 29.45
N LEU A 301 5.79 10.58 29.03
CA LEU A 301 5.19 9.30 28.70
C LEU A 301 5.73 8.20 29.62
N LYS A 302 4.87 7.34 30.10
CA LYS A 302 5.23 6.13 30.83
C LYS A 302 5.47 4.97 29.86
N GLN A 303 6.15 3.94 30.34
CA GLN A 303 6.23 2.67 29.62
C GLN A 303 4.82 2.13 29.29
N GLY A 304 4.62 1.71 28.07
CA GLY A 304 3.34 1.24 27.52
C GLY A 304 2.38 2.38 27.12
N GLU A 305 2.79 3.63 27.19
CA GLU A 305 1.93 4.79 26.90
C GLU A 305 2.17 5.37 25.50
N TRP A 306 1.07 5.74 24.83
CA TRP A 306 1.04 6.49 23.60
C TRP A 306 0.89 7.99 23.86
N SER A 307 1.58 8.79 23.06
CA SER A 307 1.29 10.24 23.00
C SER A 307 -0.03 10.52 22.29
N GLY A 308 -0.56 11.72 22.44
CA GLY A 308 -1.45 12.30 21.44
C GLY A 308 -0.71 12.58 20.12
N TRP A 309 -1.42 13.11 19.11
CA TRP A 309 -0.83 13.56 17.87
C TRP A 309 0.11 14.75 18.08
N VAL A 310 1.36 14.61 17.67
CA VAL A 310 2.40 15.64 17.75
C VAL A 310 2.56 16.25 16.38
N PRO A 311 2.29 17.56 16.22
CA PRO A 311 2.47 18.25 14.95
C PRO A 311 3.96 18.36 14.61
N LEU A 312 4.28 18.22 13.33
CA LEU A 312 5.62 18.30 12.78
C LEU A 312 5.68 19.33 11.64
N THR A 313 6.73 20.12 11.60
CA THR A 313 7.00 21.04 10.49
C THR A 313 8.38 20.78 9.91
N PHE A 314 8.40 20.40 8.63
CA PHE A 314 9.62 20.14 7.88
C PHE A 314 9.91 21.33 6.95
N ASN A 315 11.01 22.06 7.22
CA ASN A 315 11.42 23.20 6.41
C ASN A 315 12.30 22.69 5.24
N VAL A 316 11.68 22.35 4.10
CA VAL A 316 12.40 21.83 2.91
C VAL A 316 13.31 22.90 2.32
N ASN A 317 12.84 24.15 2.25
CA ASN A 317 13.62 25.34 1.90
C ASN A 317 12.89 26.60 2.42
N PHE A 318 13.38 27.80 2.06
CA PHE A 318 12.78 29.04 2.52
C PHE A 318 11.35 29.31 1.98
N LEU A 319 10.91 28.59 0.94
CA LEU A 319 9.59 28.74 0.33
C LEU A 319 8.65 27.58 0.71
N ILE A 320 9.17 26.41 1.00
CA ILE A 320 8.38 25.19 1.16
C ILE A 320 8.52 24.65 2.57
N LYS A 321 7.39 24.63 3.27
CA LYS A 321 7.19 23.93 4.54
C LYS A 321 6.20 22.80 4.31
N LEU A 322 6.46 21.64 4.92
CA LEU A 322 5.55 20.51 4.88
C LEU A 322 5.06 20.25 6.31
N HIS A 323 3.74 20.16 6.46
CA HIS A 323 3.11 19.90 7.75
C HIS A 323 2.72 18.43 7.86
N GLY A 324 3.15 17.81 8.95
CA GLY A 324 2.87 16.45 9.29
C GLY A 324 2.52 16.27 10.75
N MET A 325 2.30 15.04 11.12
CA MET A 325 2.03 14.64 12.50
C MET A 325 2.46 13.20 12.75
N THR A 326 2.84 12.90 13.99
CA THR A 326 3.17 11.55 14.43
C THR A 326 2.65 11.30 15.84
N GLN A 327 2.70 10.05 16.30
CA GLN A 327 2.48 9.66 17.69
C GLN A 327 3.69 8.86 18.16
N PHE A 328 4.08 9.07 19.40
CA PHE A 328 5.16 8.34 20.07
C PHE A 328 4.58 7.27 20.98
N PHE A 329 5.26 6.13 21.05
CA PHE A 329 4.94 5.05 21.98
C PHE A 329 6.21 4.64 22.73
N VAL A 330 6.12 4.54 24.05
CA VAL A 330 7.21 4.10 24.91
C VAL A 330 7.09 2.59 25.12
N GLN A 331 7.82 1.82 24.34
CA GLN A 331 7.84 0.36 24.47
C GLN A 331 8.48 -0.08 25.78
N ARG A 332 9.56 0.59 26.18
CA ARG A 332 10.33 0.27 27.38
C ARG A 332 10.98 1.54 27.96
N ALA A 333 11.03 1.65 29.30
CA ALA A 333 11.68 2.73 30.04
C ALA A 333 12.16 2.30 31.42
N ASP A 334 12.72 1.09 31.50
CA ASP A 334 13.33 0.50 32.71
C ASP A 334 14.86 0.57 32.67
N SER A 335 15.55 -0.57 32.56
CA SER A 335 17.00 -0.65 32.34
C SER A 335 17.43 -0.23 30.91
N GLU A 336 16.47 -0.20 30.01
CA GLU A 336 16.64 0.24 28.62
C GLU A 336 15.51 1.21 28.27
N LEU A 337 15.80 2.12 27.34
CA LEU A 337 14.79 2.97 26.74
C LEU A 337 14.56 2.53 25.30
N GLN A 338 13.29 2.26 24.97
CA GLN A 338 12.83 1.92 23.63
C GLN A 338 11.61 2.76 23.28
N ILE A 339 11.72 3.55 22.23
CA ILE A 339 10.68 4.48 21.76
C ILE A 339 10.38 4.16 20.30
N TYR A 340 9.11 3.94 20.01
CA TYR A 340 8.57 3.86 18.65
C TYR A 340 7.87 5.18 18.30
N ALA A 341 7.91 5.57 17.02
CA ALA A 341 6.99 6.57 16.51
C ALA A 341 6.38 6.14 15.18
N HIS A 342 5.11 6.51 14.98
CA HIS A 342 4.43 6.31 13.71
C HIS A 342 5.18 6.96 12.54
N PRO A 343 5.02 6.44 11.32
CA PRO A 343 5.35 7.18 10.12
C PRO A 343 4.78 8.60 10.18
N ALA A 344 5.51 9.59 9.67
CA ALA A 344 5.04 10.96 9.64
C ALA A 344 3.82 11.08 8.72
N ASN A 345 2.63 11.07 9.29
CA ASN A 345 1.38 11.29 8.56
C ASN A 345 1.33 12.71 8.01
N MET A 346 0.67 12.92 6.88
CA MET A 346 0.33 14.26 6.41
C MET A 346 -0.68 14.89 7.37
N ASP A 347 -0.48 16.15 7.73
CA ASP A 347 -1.46 16.86 8.55
C ASP A 347 -2.72 17.15 7.71
N PRO A 348 -3.88 16.56 8.03
CA PRO A 348 -5.08 16.76 7.23
C PRO A 348 -5.65 18.20 7.28
N ARG A 349 -5.11 19.05 8.18
CA ARG A 349 -5.45 20.48 8.24
C ARG A 349 -4.77 21.28 7.13
N ASP A 350 -3.59 20.84 6.68
CA ASP A 350 -2.82 21.46 5.59
C ASP A 350 -1.95 20.39 4.90
N PRO A 351 -2.58 19.45 4.18
CA PRO A 351 -1.84 18.36 3.54
C PRO A 351 -0.97 18.89 2.40
N PRO A 352 0.28 18.42 2.27
CA PRO A 352 1.20 18.90 1.24
C PRO A 352 0.77 18.56 -0.19
N ILE A 353 -0.07 17.54 -0.36
CA ILE A 353 -0.70 17.12 -1.61
C ILE A 353 -2.18 16.86 -1.35
N ALA A 354 -3.00 16.86 -2.38
CA ALA A 354 -4.43 16.56 -2.23
C ALA A 354 -4.62 15.13 -1.71
N ILE A 355 -5.32 14.98 -0.59
CA ILE A 355 -5.71 13.69 0.02
C ILE A 355 -7.22 13.45 -0.05
N SER A 356 -7.98 14.41 -0.56
CA SER A 356 -9.44 14.36 -0.73
C SER A 356 -9.90 15.17 -1.95
N LYS A 357 -11.13 14.92 -2.38
CA LYS A 357 -11.86 15.75 -3.34
C LYS A 357 -13.30 15.98 -2.84
N PRO A 358 -13.70 17.25 -2.79
CA PRO A 358 -12.91 18.48 -2.97
C PRO A 358 -11.77 18.58 -1.95
N ASP A 359 -10.72 19.32 -2.26
CA ASP A 359 -9.51 19.41 -1.41
C ASP A 359 -9.82 19.79 0.04
N ARG A 360 -10.81 20.68 0.26
CA ARG A 360 -11.25 21.11 1.59
C ARG A 360 -11.92 19.99 2.44
N PHE A 361 -12.36 18.89 1.82
CA PHE A 361 -13.12 17.87 2.53
C PHE A 361 -12.34 17.26 3.72
N ALA A 362 -11.04 16.94 3.52
CA ALA A 362 -10.19 16.46 4.60
C ALA A 362 -10.08 17.48 5.77
N GLN A 363 -9.95 18.77 5.45
CA GLN A 363 -9.87 19.86 6.42
C GLN A 363 -11.18 20.04 7.19
N ASP A 364 -12.32 19.95 6.50
CA ASP A 364 -13.65 20.07 7.12
C ASP A 364 -13.95 18.87 8.02
N LEU A 365 -13.46 17.69 7.65
CA LEU A 365 -13.57 16.49 8.46
C LEU A 365 -12.80 16.64 9.79
N VAL A 366 -11.57 17.17 9.77
CA VAL A 366 -10.79 17.44 11.00
C VAL A 366 -11.54 18.34 11.98
N LYS A 367 -12.24 19.37 11.50
CA LYS A 367 -13.04 20.27 12.36
C LYS A 367 -14.15 19.54 13.12
N LYS A 368 -14.65 18.45 12.54
CA LYS A 368 -15.77 17.65 13.08
C LYS A 368 -15.33 16.53 14.01
N ILE A 369 -14.26 15.80 13.65
CA ILE A 369 -13.84 14.58 14.36
C ILE A 369 -12.44 14.68 15.02
N GLY A 370 -11.73 15.80 14.86
CA GLY A 370 -10.33 15.92 15.24
C GLY A 370 -9.39 15.33 14.19
N VAL A 371 -8.08 15.31 14.47
CA VAL A 371 -7.08 14.73 13.57
C VAL A 371 -7.21 13.20 13.54
N TYR A 372 -6.92 12.61 12.40
CA TYR A 372 -7.02 11.19 12.10
C TYR A 372 -5.84 10.73 11.23
N ARG A 373 -5.58 9.43 11.17
CA ARG A 373 -4.55 8.85 10.31
C ARG A 373 -4.84 9.12 8.84
N THR A 374 -3.86 9.69 8.14
CA THR A 374 -3.98 10.01 6.71
C THR A 374 -3.25 9.02 5.81
N ILE A 375 -2.31 8.25 6.35
CA ILE A 375 -1.62 7.22 5.57
C ILE A 375 -2.59 6.11 5.15
N GLY A 376 -2.49 5.67 3.90
CA GLY A 376 -3.36 4.61 3.37
C GLY A 376 -3.15 3.27 4.07
N TRP A 377 -1.93 2.97 4.48
CA TRP A 377 -1.58 1.83 5.34
C TRP A 377 -1.64 2.25 6.80
N ALA A 378 -2.85 2.32 7.36
CA ALA A 378 -3.11 2.96 8.64
C ALA A 378 -2.55 2.19 9.85
N GLU A 379 -2.50 0.86 9.78
CA GLU A 379 -1.97 -0.06 10.80
C GLU A 379 -0.45 -0.21 10.65
N SER A 380 0.28 0.84 10.96
CA SER A 380 1.70 0.99 10.61
C SER A 380 2.69 0.27 11.54
N MET A 381 2.21 -0.39 12.60
CA MET A 381 3.07 -1.20 13.50
C MET A 381 3.36 -2.62 12.98
N ASP A 382 2.76 -3.06 11.88
CA ASP A 382 3.02 -4.37 11.28
C ASP A 382 4.51 -4.56 10.94
N LYS A 383 5.14 -3.54 10.36
CA LYS A 383 6.57 -3.55 10.00
C LYS A 383 7.46 -3.64 11.23
N SER A 384 7.18 -2.85 12.27
CA SER A 384 7.94 -2.88 13.52
C SER A 384 7.73 -4.16 14.31
N LEU A 385 6.56 -4.79 14.20
CA LEU A 385 6.29 -6.09 14.78
C LEU A 385 7.08 -7.19 14.04
N GLN A 386 7.20 -7.13 12.73
CA GLN A 386 8.05 -8.06 11.95
C GLN A 386 9.54 -7.92 12.29
N GLU A 387 9.99 -6.69 12.51
CA GLU A 387 11.36 -6.36 12.94
C GLU A 387 11.64 -6.68 14.42
N LEU A 388 10.65 -7.22 15.15
CA LEU A 388 10.73 -7.50 16.59
C LEU A 388 11.03 -6.24 17.43
N ARG A 389 10.58 -5.06 16.98
CA ARG A 389 10.73 -3.79 17.67
C ARG A 389 9.55 -3.45 18.54
N THR A 390 8.39 -4.02 18.21
CA THR A 390 7.16 -3.93 19.00
C THR A 390 6.59 -5.34 19.21
N ASP A 391 5.55 -5.45 20.03
CA ASP A 391 4.90 -6.70 20.38
C ASP A 391 3.47 -6.79 19.82
N GLU A 392 2.87 -7.96 19.95
CA GLU A 392 1.52 -8.27 19.49
C GLU A 392 0.46 -7.36 20.15
N ALA A 393 0.64 -7.00 21.42
CA ALA A 393 -0.30 -6.15 22.15
C ALA A 393 -0.29 -4.72 21.57
N SER A 394 0.90 -4.19 21.33
CA SER A 394 1.09 -2.84 20.76
C SER A 394 0.52 -2.75 19.35
N PHE A 395 0.75 -3.78 18.51
CA PHE A 395 0.16 -3.84 17.18
C PHE A 395 -1.36 -3.89 17.22
N LEU A 396 -1.96 -4.74 18.06
CA LEU A 396 -3.41 -4.84 18.18
C LEU A 396 -4.04 -3.53 18.68
N TYR A 397 -3.37 -2.83 19.59
CA TYR A 397 -3.80 -1.50 20.01
C TYR A 397 -3.77 -0.50 18.86
N ASP A 398 -2.71 -0.48 18.07
CA ASP A 398 -2.58 0.39 16.89
C ASP A 398 -3.66 0.08 15.84
N ALA A 399 -3.87 -1.19 15.52
CA ALA A 399 -4.91 -1.66 14.62
C ALA A 399 -6.32 -1.25 15.09
N ASP A 400 -6.56 -1.36 16.39
CA ASP A 400 -7.82 -0.91 17.03
C ASP A 400 -8.04 0.60 16.85
N LYS A 401 -6.98 1.42 17.00
CA LYS A 401 -7.05 2.87 16.78
C LYS A 401 -7.23 3.23 15.31
N ALA A 402 -6.63 2.48 14.39
CA ALA A 402 -6.87 2.66 12.96
C ALA A 402 -8.34 2.39 12.62
N PHE A 403 -8.92 1.33 13.14
CA PHE A 403 -10.35 1.02 13.00
C PHE A 403 -11.23 2.12 13.63
N ASP A 404 -10.89 2.63 14.83
CA ASP A 404 -11.61 3.75 15.48
C ASP A 404 -11.68 4.98 14.57
N ASP A 405 -10.57 5.34 13.93
CA ASP A 405 -10.50 6.48 13.01
C ASP A 405 -11.42 6.27 11.80
N ARG A 406 -11.37 5.09 11.15
CA ARG A 406 -12.26 4.73 10.03
C ARG A 406 -13.74 4.75 10.46
N GLU A 407 -14.07 4.15 11.59
CA GLU A 407 -15.44 4.16 12.14
C GLU A 407 -15.96 5.59 12.38
N LYS A 408 -15.14 6.48 12.96
CA LYS A 408 -15.49 7.89 13.17
C LYS A 408 -15.74 8.62 11.85
N ILE A 409 -14.89 8.40 10.84
CA ILE A 409 -15.04 8.99 9.51
C ILE A 409 -16.36 8.55 8.88
N ILE A 410 -16.68 7.26 8.92
CA ILE A 410 -17.92 6.71 8.36
C ILE A 410 -19.15 7.34 9.06
N PHE A 411 -19.19 7.32 10.39
CA PHE A 411 -20.35 7.82 11.10
C PHE A 411 -20.52 9.33 11.05
N GLU A 412 -19.44 10.10 10.96
CA GLU A 412 -19.57 11.55 10.74
C GLU A 412 -20.22 11.85 9.40
N ASN A 413 -19.84 11.10 8.36
CA ASN A 413 -20.41 11.27 7.02
C ASN A 413 -21.81 10.69 6.86
N LEU A 414 -22.23 9.77 7.74
CA LEU A 414 -23.61 9.26 7.80
C LEU A 414 -24.59 10.19 8.52
N LYS A 415 -24.11 11.18 9.27
CA LYS A 415 -24.99 12.18 9.91
C LYS A 415 -25.70 13.06 8.89
N ASP A 416 -25.06 13.29 7.75
CA ASP A 416 -25.60 14.04 6.64
C ASP A 416 -26.35 13.11 5.69
N ASP A 417 -27.64 13.38 5.46
CA ASP A 417 -28.50 12.61 4.54
C ASP A 417 -28.27 12.96 3.07
N ASN A 418 -27.19 13.70 2.76
CA ASN A 418 -26.91 14.23 1.43
C ASN A 418 -26.04 13.28 0.58
N TRP A 419 -26.45 12.01 0.45
CA TRP A 419 -25.81 11.03 -0.42
C TRP A 419 -26.87 10.08 -1.05
N ASP A 420 -26.54 9.52 -2.19
CA ASP A 420 -27.28 8.45 -2.86
C ASP A 420 -26.38 7.21 -3.03
N LEU A 421 -25.07 7.42 -3.16
CA LEU A 421 -24.04 6.39 -3.17
C LEU A 421 -23.08 6.63 -2.00
N PHE A 422 -22.85 5.60 -1.18
CA PHE A 422 -21.88 5.64 -0.10
C PHE A 422 -20.98 4.40 -0.18
N VAL A 423 -19.69 4.59 -0.32
CA VAL A 423 -18.67 3.51 -0.36
C VAL A 423 -17.62 3.78 0.69
N ALA A 424 -17.37 2.83 1.57
CA ALA A 424 -16.33 2.92 2.57
C ALA A 424 -15.56 1.61 2.68
N ALA A 425 -14.25 1.67 2.99
CA ALA A 425 -13.43 0.49 3.21
C ALA A 425 -12.63 0.60 4.51
N ILE A 426 -12.38 -0.56 5.14
CA ILE A 426 -11.53 -0.75 6.33
C ILE A 426 -10.57 -1.90 6.05
N GLU A 427 -9.26 -1.64 6.21
CA GLU A 427 -8.20 -2.61 5.93
C GLU A 427 -7.78 -3.44 7.16
N THR A 428 -8.28 -3.12 8.36
CA THR A 428 -7.83 -3.73 9.63
C THR A 428 -8.06 -5.25 9.69
N THR A 429 -9.09 -5.78 9.01
CA THR A 429 -9.34 -7.24 8.92
C THR A 429 -8.20 -7.96 8.23
N ASP A 430 -7.69 -7.40 7.15
CA ASP A 430 -6.52 -7.88 6.43
C ASP A 430 -5.24 -7.80 7.28
N ARG A 431 -4.94 -6.61 7.85
CA ARG A 431 -3.73 -6.38 8.65
C ARG A 431 -3.60 -7.32 9.85
N VAL A 432 -4.68 -7.53 10.58
CA VAL A 432 -4.70 -8.47 11.71
C VAL A 432 -4.53 -9.91 11.20
N SER A 433 -5.15 -10.28 10.09
CA SER A 433 -5.01 -11.62 9.51
C SER A 433 -3.56 -11.89 9.08
N HIS A 434 -2.89 -10.95 8.41
CA HIS A 434 -1.48 -11.11 8.07
C HIS A 434 -0.61 -11.46 9.28
N MET A 435 -0.80 -10.77 10.40
CA MET A 435 0.10 -10.88 11.56
C MET A 435 -0.26 -12.03 12.50
N PHE A 436 -1.51 -12.50 12.54
CA PHE A 436 -1.99 -13.42 13.56
C PHE A 436 -2.39 -14.81 13.06
N PHE A 437 -2.36 -15.08 11.75
CA PHE A 437 -2.70 -16.40 11.22
C PHE A 437 -1.83 -17.52 11.82
N ARG A 438 -0.53 -17.25 12.10
CA ARG A 438 0.37 -18.18 12.78
C ARG A 438 -0.12 -18.65 14.16
N LEU A 439 -1.00 -17.91 14.82
CA LEU A 439 -1.51 -18.23 16.15
C LEU A 439 -2.78 -19.10 16.10
N ILE A 440 -3.40 -19.24 14.93
CA ILE A 440 -4.52 -20.15 14.70
C ILE A 440 -4.13 -21.36 13.84
N ASP A 441 -2.89 -21.42 13.35
CA ASP A 441 -2.35 -22.51 12.56
C ASP A 441 -1.17 -23.20 13.26
N PRO A 442 -1.40 -24.33 13.98
CA PRO A 442 -0.34 -25.03 14.70
C PRO A 442 0.78 -25.61 13.81
N LYS A 443 0.60 -25.63 12.49
CA LYS A 443 1.61 -26.10 11.53
C LYS A 443 2.52 -24.97 11.04
N HIS A 444 2.19 -23.72 11.38
CA HIS A 444 3.00 -22.59 10.97
C HIS A 444 4.38 -22.61 11.67
N PRO A 445 5.51 -22.36 10.97
CA PRO A 445 6.86 -22.38 11.58
C PRO A 445 7.01 -21.41 12.76
N MET A 446 6.27 -20.30 12.76
CA MET A 446 6.25 -19.31 13.84
C MET A 446 5.07 -19.48 14.80
N TYR A 447 4.46 -20.68 14.87
CA TYR A 447 3.45 -20.95 15.88
C TYR A 447 4.06 -20.94 17.27
N ASP A 448 3.47 -20.20 18.16
CA ASP A 448 3.84 -20.10 19.57
C ASP A 448 2.60 -20.38 20.43
N LYS A 449 2.64 -21.42 21.27
CA LYS A 449 1.50 -21.88 22.07
C LYS A 449 1.07 -20.85 23.12
N ASP A 450 2.02 -20.13 23.71
CA ASP A 450 1.74 -19.15 24.76
C ASP A 450 1.12 -17.88 24.14
N LEU A 451 1.67 -17.43 23.01
CA LEU A 451 1.08 -16.33 22.23
C LEU A 451 -0.29 -16.73 21.64
N ALA A 452 -0.46 -17.97 21.18
CA ALA A 452 -1.74 -18.48 20.69
C ALA A 452 -2.80 -18.53 21.80
N SER A 453 -2.41 -18.91 23.04
CA SER A 453 -3.31 -18.84 24.19
C SER A 453 -3.75 -17.42 24.52
N LYS A 454 -2.89 -16.41 24.29
CA LYS A 454 -3.15 -15.01 24.64
C LYS A 454 -3.83 -14.22 23.50
N TYR A 455 -3.49 -14.51 22.26
CA TYR A 455 -3.87 -13.71 21.09
C TYR A 455 -4.48 -14.54 19.93
N GLY A 456 -4.71 -15.84 20.11
CA GLY A 456 -5.28 -16.69 19.07
C GLY A 456 -6.70 -16.30 18.64
N ASP A 457 -7.38 -15.47 19.41
CA ASP A 457 -8.69 -14.92 19.11
C ASP A 457 -8.64 -13.53 18.44
N ALA A 458 -7.45 -13.02 18.08
CA ALA A 458 -7.28 -11.67 17.51
C ALA A 458 -8.06 -11.50 16.20
N ILE A 459 -7.99 -12.49 15.30
CA ILE A 459 -8.72 -12.46 14.02
C ILE A 459 -10.24 -12.52 14.30
N GLU A 460 -10.71 -13.38 15.20
CA GLU A 460 -12.12 -13.42 15.59
C GLU A 460 -12.59 -12.06 16.15
N LYS A 461 -11.80 -11.43 17.00
CA LYS A 461 -12.13 -10.13 17.61
C LYS A 461 -12.32 -9.03 16.55
N VAL A 462 -11.45 -8.93 15.53
CA VAL A 462 -11.62 -7.93 14.48
C VAL A 462 -12.84 -8.23 13.60
N TYR A 463 -13.15 -9.50 13.31
CA TYR A 463 -14.38 -9.90 12.62
C TYR A 463 -15.64 -9.53 13.43
N ARG A 464 -15.65 -9.78 14.73
CA ARG A 464 -16.76 -9.39 15.62
C ARG A 464 -16.93 -7.86 15.68
N ARG A 465 -15.82 -7.13 15.61
CA ARG A 465 -15.87 -5.65 15.54
C ARG A 465 -16.45 -5.18 14.21
N ALA A 466 -16.06 -5.80 13.09
CA ALA A 466 -16.64 -5.55 11.78
C ALA A 466 -18.15 -5.86 11.75
N ASP A 467 -18.57 -6.98 12.34
CA ASP A 467 -19.98 -7.35 12.48
C ASP A 467 -20.78 -6.30 13.29
N ALA A 468 -20.20 -5.84 14.39
CA ALA A 468 -20.83 -4.79 15.21
C ALA A 468 -20.98 -3.47 14.44
N LEU A 469 -19.98 -3.11 13.62
CA LEU A 469 -20.05 -1.94 12.74
C LEU A 469 -21.17 -2.09 11.69
N VAL A 470 -21.29 -3.28 11.07
CA VAL A 470 -22.40 -3.60 10.14
C VAL A 470 -23.76 -3.37 10.80
N GLY A 471 -23.95 -3.85 12.03
CA GLY A 471 -25.18 -3.63 12.79
C GLY A 471 -25.47 -2.15 13.01
N LYS A 472 -24.48 -1.39 13.48
CA LYS A 472 -24.60 0.06 13.73
C LYS A 472 -24.92 0.85 12.44
N ILE A 473 -24.34 0.45 11.31
CA ILE A 473 -24.62 1.06 10.01
C ILE A 473 -26.07 0.77 9.62
N GLN A 474 -26.50 -0.50 9.64
CA GLN A 474 -27.87 -0.90 9.28
C GLN A 474 -28.94 -0.13 10.02
N GLU A 475 -28.74 0.16 11.31
CA GLU A 475 -29.67 0.93 12.15
C GLU A 475 -29.85 2.38 11.69
N LYS A 476 -28.86 2.94 10.99
CA LYS A 476 -28.82 4.34 10.55
C LYS A 476 -29.22 4.52 9.07
N LEU A 477 -29.25 3.46 8.30
CA LEU A 477 -29.54 3.56 6.87
C LEU A 477 -31.00 3.90 6.60
N PRO A 478 -31.30 4.82 5.65
CA PRO A 478 -32.62 5.04 5.15
C PRO A 478 -33.27 3.77 4.58
N LYS A 479 -34.61 3.65 4.68
CA LYS A 479 -35.34 2.42 4.27
C LYS A 479 -35.15 2.04 2.82
N ASN A 480 -34.92 3.01 1.92
CA ASN A 480 -34.71 2.81 0.49
C ASN A 480 -33.22 2.57 0.15
N THR A 481 -32.43 2.02 1.07
CA THR A 481 -31.01 1.76 0.84
C THR A 481 -30.77 0.28 0.61
N THR A 482 -30.18 -0.06 -0.53
CA THR A 482 -29.52 -1.36 -0.71
C THR A 482 -28.18 -1.32 0.02
N PHE A 483 -28.04 -2.19 1.01
CA PHE A 483 -26.81 -2.34 1.79
C PHE A 483 -26.02 -3.56 1.31
N MET A 484 -24.75 -3.36 0.96
CA MET A 484 -23.82 -4.40 0.55
C MET A 484 -22.62 -4.40 1.50
N VAL A 485 -22.16 -5.61 1.87
CA VAL A 485 -20.88 -5.82 2.54
C VAL A 485 -20.06 -6.73 1.64
N MET A 486 -18.78 -6.36 1.39
CA MET A 486 -17.91 -7.13 0.52
C MET A 486 -16.48 -7.15 1.06
N SER A 487 -15.71 -8.15 0.65
CA SER A 487 -14.26 -8.10 0.70
C SER A 487 -13.67 -8.38 -0.68
N ASP A 488 -12.52 -7.83 -0.92
CA ASP A 488 -11.84 -7.91 -2.20
C ASP A 488 -11.19 -9.29 -2.44
N HIS A 489 -10.79 -10.00 -1.38
CA HIS A 489 -10.27 -11.38 -1.38
C HIS A 489 -10.49 -12.05 -0.02
N GLY A 490 -10.20 -13.35 0.03
CA GLY A 490 -10.11 -14.16 1.25
C GLY A 490 -8.70 -14.17 1.83
N PHE A 491 -8.41 -15.18 2.67
CA PHE A 491 -7.15 -15.26 3.39
C PHE A 491 -6.70 -16.72 3.61
N HIS A 492 -5.37 -16.95 3.58
CA HIS A 492 -4.76 -18.26 3.79
C HIS A 492 -3.56 -18.18 4.72
N THR A 493 -3.16 -19.32 5.29
CA THR A 493 -1.91 -19.40 6.03
C THR A 493 -0.71 -19.29 5.07
N PHE A 494 0.36 -18.61 5.51
CA PHE A 494 1.62 -18.50 4.77
C PHE A 494 2.73 -19.23 5.54
N ARG A 495 2.89 -20.53 5.29
CA ARG A 495 3.89 -21.39 5.95
C ARG A 495 5.22 -21.44 5.19
N ARG A 496 5.17 -21.40 3.85
CA ARG A 496 6.28 -21.70 2.97
C ARG A 496 6.46 -20.61 1.90
N GLY A 497 7.66 -20.04 1.84
CA GLY A 497 8.08 -19.10 0.79
C GLY A 497 8.63 -19.83 -0.42
N VAL A 498 8.18 -19.46 -1.62
CA VAL A 498 8.60 -20.05 -2.90
C VAL A 498 9.41 -19.02 -3.69
N ASN A 499 10.60 -19.38 -4.12
CA ASN A 499 11.56 -18.52 -4.79
C ASN A 499 11.60 -18.84 -6.29
N LEU A 500 10.77 -18.17 -7.08
CA LEU A 500 10.60 -18.40 -8.52
C LEU A 500 11.90 -18.12 -9.31
N ASN A 501 12.63 -17.05 -8.98
CA ASN A 501 13.92 -16.76 -9.62
C ASN A 501 14.95 -17.86 -9.35
N THR A 502 14.95 -18.45 -8.15
CA THR A 502 15.81 -19.59 -7.84
C THR A 502 15.47 -20.79 -8.73
N TRP A 503 14.18 -21.05 -8.92
CA TRP A 503 13.71 -22.10 -9.83
C TRP A 503 14.12 -21.80 -11.29
N LEU A 504 13.92 -20.57 -11.75
CA LEU A 504 14.31 -20.14 -13.10
C LEU A 504 15.81 -20.29 -13.35
N VAL A 505 16.65 -20.01 -12.34
CA VAL A 505 18.11 -20.23 -12.42
C VAL A 505 18.43 -21.71 -12.49
N GLN A 506 17.83 -22.54 -11.65
CA GLN A 506 18.07 -24.00 -11.61
C GLN A 506 17.70 -24.68 -12.93
N HIS A 507 16.71 -24.12 -13.65
CA HIS A 507 16.25 -24.66 -14.94
C HIS A 507 16.85 -23.95 -16.17
N GLY A 508 17.80 -23.02 -15.97
CA GLY A 508 18.51 -22.33 -17.04
C GLY A 508 17.69 -21.30 -17.81
N TYR A 509 16.56 -20.84 -17.26
CA TYR A 509 15.77 -19.73 -17.82
C TYR A 509 16.33 -18.37 -17.46
N MET A 510 16.96 -18.27 -16.28
CA MET A 510 17.70 -17.10 -15.82
C MET A 510 19.17 -17.46 -15.63
N VAL A 511 20.08 -16.62 -16.11
CA VAL A 511 21.50 -16.90 -16.19
C VAL A 511 22.31 -15.77 -15.57
N PHE A 512 23.38 -16.12 -14.85
CA PHE A 512 24.31 -15.17 -14.24
C PHE A 512 25.67 -15.20 -14.95
N ASP A 513 26.36 -14.05 -14.95
CA ASP A 513 27.76 -13.95 -15.32
C ASP A 513 28.61 -14.53 -14.16
N GLY A 514 29.19 -15.72 -14.36
CA GLY A 514 29.94 -16.44 -13.35
C GLY A 514 29.35 -17.78 -12.97
N GLN A 515 29.97 -18.48 -12.02
CA GLN A 515 29.59 -19.85 -11.65
C GLN A 515 28.44 -19.92 -10.61
N GLU A 516 28.25 -18.86 -9.83
CA GLU A 516 27.20 -18.82 -8.80
C GLU A 516 26.32 -17.57 -8.95
N SER A 517 25.03 -17.74 -8.76
CA SER A 517 24.11 -16.62 -8.64
C SER A 517 24.37 -15.87 -7.33
N PRO A 518 24.47 -14.53 -7.33
CA PRO A 518 24.56 -13.77 -6.10
C PRO A 518 23.28 -13.93 -5.29
N LYS A 519 23.41 -14.27 -4.01
CA LYS A 519 22.31 -14.39 -3.07
C LYS A 519 22.10 -13.06 -2.40
N LYS A 520 20.90 -12.49 -2.51
CA LYS A 520 20.57 -11.16 -2.03
C LYS A 520 19.51 -11.22 -0.93
N GLY A 521 19.79 -10.59 0.20
CA GLY A 521 18.79 -10.30 1.23
C GLY A 521 17.91 -9.12 0.83
N LEU A 522 16.82 -8.89 1.55
CA LEU A 522 15.95 -7.72 1.32
C LEU A 522 16.71 -6.40 1.48
N ASP A 523 17.65 -6.32 2.42
CA ASP A 523 18.48 -5.12 2.60
C ASP A 523 19.40 -4.86 1.41
N ASP A 524 19.96 -5.90 0.80
CA ASP A 524 20.76 -5.76 -0.43
C ASP A 524 19.92 -5.21 -1.59
N LEU A 525 18.68 -5.66 -1.72
CA LEU A 525 17.76 -5.24 -2.77
C LEU A 525 17.20 -3.84 -2.49
N VAL A 526 16.47 -3.69 -1.40
CA VAL A 526 15.75 -2.44 -1.09
C VAL A 526 16.67 -1.39 -0.48
N GLY A 527 17.50 -1.75 0.51
CA GLY A 527 18.37 -0.81 1.21
C GLY A 527 19.57 -0.36 0.37
N ARG A 528 20.20 -1.28 -0.36
CA ARG A 528 21.42 -1.02 -1.16
C ARG A 528 21.15 -0.88 -2.66
N GLY A 529 19.94 -1.20 -3.13
CA GLY A 529 19.55 -1.11 -4.54
C GLY A 529 20.30 -2.06 -5.46
N GLN A 530 20.74 -3.22 -4.95
CA GLN A 530 21.54 -4.21 -5.71
C GLN A 530 20.67 -5.16 -6.51
N PHE A 531 19.74 -4.60 -7.29
CA PHE A 531 18.88 -5.39 -8.17
C PHE A 531 19.66 -5.93 -9.38
N TRP A 532 19.37 -7.15 -9.78
CA TRP A 532 19.82 -7.80 -11.02
C TRP A 532 21.35 -7.85 -11.21
N GLU A 533 22.14 -7.68 -10.13
CA GLU A 533 23.58 -7.70 -10.20
C GLU A 533 24.07 -9.07 -10.68
N GLY A 534 24.89 -9.08 -11.72
CA GLY A 534 25.44 -10.29 -12.32
C GLY A 534 24.49 -11.07 -13.22
N VAL A 535 23.27 -10.59 -13.51
CA VAL A 535 22.35 -11.23 -14.45
C VAL A 535 22.84 -11.02 -15.90
N ASP A 536 23.05 -12.11 -16.61
CA ASP A 536 23.34 -12.10 -18.04
C ASP A 536 22.04 -12.04 -18.86
N TRP A 537 21.61 -10.83 -19.19
CA TRP A 537 20.40 -10.59 -19.96
C TRP A 537 20.50 -11.07 -21.42
N THR A 538 21.69 -11.38 -21.93
CA THR A 538 21.85 -11.93 -23.29
C THR A 538 21.51 -13.42 -23.36
N ARG A 539 21.38 -14.08 -22.21
CA ARG A 539 21.03 -15.50 -22.07
C ARG A 539 19.81 -15.75 -21.18
N THR A 540 19.34 -14.74 -20.43
CA THR A 540 18.16 -14.82 -19.57
C THR A 540 16.89 -14.71 -20.40
N ARG A 541 16.07 -15.77 -20.43
CA ARG A 541 14.81 -15.85 -21.16
C ARG A 541 13.60 -15.44 -20.33
N ALA A 542 13.64 -15.67 -18.99
CA ALA A 542 12.57 -15.35 -18.07
C ALA A 542 13.10 -14.89 -16.71
N TYR A 543 12.33 -14.06 -16.02
CA TYR A 543 12.63 -13.53 -14.69
C TYR A 543 11.34 -13.30 -13.91
N ALA A 544 11.41 -13.34 -12.57
CA ALA A 544 10.28 -13.08 -11.69
C ALA A 544 10.49 -11.79 -10.89
N VAL A 545 9.45 -10.97 -10.80
CA VAL A 545 9.36 -9.79 -9.93
C VAL A 545 7.89 -9.56 -9.63
N GLY A 546 7.59 -9.08 -8.40
CA GLY A 546 6.22 -8.98 -7.93
C GLY A 546 5.73 -10.24 -7.22
N LEU A 547 4.45 -10.28 -6.96
CA LEU A 547 3.82 -11.32 -6.14
C LEU A 547 3.35 -12.50 -7.01
N GLY A 548 4.29 -13.36 -7.39
CA GLY A 548 4.00 -14.56 -8.18
C GLY A 548 3.93 -14.34 -9.68
N GLN A 549 4.63 -13.34 -10.20
CA GLN A 549 4.64 -12.95 -11.61
C GLN A 549 5.93 -13.37 -12.29
N ILE A 550 5.81 -13.96 -13.48
CA ILE A 550 6.94 -14.34 -14.34
C ILE A 550 6.81 -13.57 -15.66
N TYR A 551 7.89 -12.92 -16.02
CA TYR A 551 8.04 -12.14 -17.25
C TYR A 551 9.07 -12.78 -18.17
N PHE A 552 8.79 -12.75 -19.47
CA PHE A 552 9.76 -13.17 -20.48
C PHE A 552 10.54 -11.98 -20.97
N ASN A 553 11.83 -12.17 -21.18
CA ASN A 553 12.71 -11.15 -21.73
C ASN A 553 12.45 -11.03 -23.24
N LEU A 554 11.32 -10.36 -23.61
CA LEU A 554 10.70 -10.38 -24.93
C LEU A 554 11.29 -9.30 -25.83
N LYS A 555 11.68 -9.65 -27.04
CA LYS A 555 12.12 -8.69 -28.07
C LYS A 555 11.02 -7.68 -28.40
N GLY A 556 11.38 -6.41 -28.38
CA GLY A 556 10.48 -5.30 -28.68
C GLY A 556 9.62 -4.83 -27.49
N ARG A 557 9.72 -5.50 -26.35
CA ARG A 557 9.08 -5.09 -25.08
C ARG A 557 10.14 -4.69 -24.05
N GLU A 558 10.99 -5.62 -23.64
CA GLU A 558 12.13 -5.33 -22.76
C GLU A 558 13.33 -4.78 -23.58
N SER A 559 14.08 -3.85 -22.98
CA SER A 559 15.21 -3.18 -23.64
C SER A 559 16.33 -4.15 -24.11
N ARG A 560 16.50 -5.26 -23.41
CA ARG A 560 17.48 -6.32 -23.69
C ARG A 560 16.81 -7.65 -24.04
N GLY A 561 15.59 -7.59 -24.63
CA GLY A 561 14.78 -8.76 -24.97
C GLY A 561 15.46 -9.72 -25.95
N ILE A 562 15.38 -11.01 -25.66
CA ILE A 562 15.96 -12.08 -26.50
C ILE A 562 14.93 -13.09 -27.02
N VAL A 563 13.80 -13.25 -26.33
CA VAL A 563 12.71 -14.16 -26.73
C VAL A 563 11.92 -13.53 -27.87
N SER A 564 11.73 -14.23 -28.97
CA SER A 564 10.96 -13.72 -30.11
C SER A 564 9.45 -13.87 -29.85
N PRO A 565 8.63 -12.87 -30.22
CA PRO A 565 7.16 -13.00 -30.18
C PRO A 565 6.68 -14.14 -31.09
N GLY A 566 5.53 -14.72 -30.77
CA GLY A 566 4.91 -15.83 -31.50
C GLY A 566 5.39 -17.19 -31.04
N ALA A 567 5.75 -18.09 -31.93
CA ALA A 567 5.98 -19.51 -31.64
C ALA A 567 7.03 -19.77 -30.52
N GLU A 568 8.10 -18.98 -30.45
CA GLU A 568 9.09 -19.10 -29.37
C GLU A 568 8.51 -18.68 -28.02
N TYR A 569 7.76 -17.57 -27.98
CA TYR A 569 7.04 -17.11 -26.82
C TYR A 569 6.02 -18.16 -26.32
N ASP A 570 5.18 -18.68 -27.23
CA ASP A 570 4.13 -19.65 -26.88
C ASP A 570 4.74 -20.97 -26.38
N ALA A 571 5.85 -21.42 -26.99
CA ALA A 571 6.58 -22.60 -26.55
C ALA A 571 7.18 -22.42 -25.15
N LEU A 572 7.82 -21.27 -24.90
CA LEU A 572 8.41 -20.95 -23.58
C LEU A 572 7.33 -20.83 -22.49
N GLN A 573 6.20 -20.20 -22.81
CA GLN A 573 5.07 -20.07 -21.90
C GLN A 573 4.51 -21.44 -21.50
N LYS A 574 4.37 -22.33 -22.48
CA LYS A 574 3.92 -23.71 -22.22
C LYS A 574 4.96 -24.50 -21.43
N GLU A 575 6.24 -24.40 -21.81
CA GLU A 575 7.36 -25.12 -21.17
C GLU A 575 7.46 -24.79 -19.69
N ILE A 576 7.54 -23.49 -19.35
CA ILE A 576 7.66 -23.02 -17.96
C ILE A 576 6.36 -23.32 -17.18
N GLY A 577 5.20 -23.06 -17.77
CA GLY A 577 3.92 -23.30 -17.12
C GLY A 577 3.69 -24.80 -16.77
N ASP A 578 3.98 -25.70 -17.72
CA ASP A 578 3.84 -27.14 -17.52
C ASP A 578 4.85 -27.70 -16.50
N ALA A 579 6.05 -27.11 -16.43
CA ALA A 579 7.07 -27.51 -15.48
C ALA A 579 6.71 -27.07 -14.06
N LEU A 580 6.37 -25.79 -13.86
CA LEU A 580 5.96 -25.26 -12.56
C LEU A 580 4.72 -25.98 -11.99
N ALA A 581 3.73 -26.27 -12.84
CA ALA A 581 2.51 -26.95 -12.39
C ALA A 581 2.76 -28.35 -11.77
N LYS A 582 3.93 -28.94 -12.02
CA LYS A 582 4.33 -30.26 -11.51
C LYS A 582 5.23 -30.19 -10.28
N GLU A 583 5.67 -28.98 -9.92
CA GLU A 583 6.59 -28.83 -8.79
C GLU A 583 5.92 -29.16 -7.46
N LEU A 584 6.62 -29.94 -6.67
CA LEU A 584 6.20 -30.37 -5.33
C LEU A 584 7.17 -29.78 -4.29
N ASP A 585 6.66 -29.54 -3.10
CA ASP A 585 7.49 -29.15 -1.97
C ASP A 585 8.55 -30.25 -1.73
N PRO A 586 9.84 -29.89 -1.66
CA PRO A 586 10.90 -30.85 -1.46
C PRO A 586 10.79 -31.61 -0.14
N ASP A 587 10.16 -31.04 0.89
CA ASP A 587 10.10 -31.62 2.23
C ASP A 587 8.95 -32.64 2.38
N ASP A 588 7.72 -32.26 2.04
CA ASP A 588 6.52 -33.08 2.27
C ASP A 588 5.83 -33.57 1.00
N LYS A 589 6.33 -33.18 -0.18
CA LYS A 589 5.78 -33.54 -1.50
C LYS A 589 4.38 -32.97 -1.76
N ALA A 590 3.97 -31.96 -1.00
CA ALA A 590 2.71 -31.26 -1.28
C ALA A 590 2.80 -30.46 -2.60
N GLN A 591 1.67 -30.31 -3.26
CA GLN A 591 1.58 -29.51 -4.47
C GLN A 591 1.68 -28.02 -4.13
N ILE A 592 2.69 -27.34 -4.68
CA ILE A 592 2.95 -25.92 -4.43
C ILE A 592 1.95 -25.04 -5.19
N PHE A 593 1.80 -25.28 -6.49
CA PHE A 593 0.96 -24.50 -7.37
C PHE A 593 -0.35 -25.21 -7.64
N ARG A 594 -1.47 -24.54 -7.42
CA ARG A 594 -2.79 -25.01 -7.83
C ARG A 594 -3.02 -24.82 -9.32
N ALA A 595 -2.52 -23.70 -9.84
CA ALA A 595 -2.58 -23.34 -11.25
C ALA A 595 -1.38 -22.49 -11.65
N VAL A 596 -1.09 -22.46 -12.96
CA VAL A 596 -0.19 -21.48 -13.59
C VAL A 596 -0.95 -20.89 -14.76
N TYR A 597 -1.35 -19.62 -14.63
CA TYR A 597 -2.20 -18.97 -15.59
C TYR A 597 -1.36 -18.28 -16.68
N LYS A 598 -1.78 -18.45 -17.92
CA LYS A 598 -1.19 -17.71 -19.06
C LYS A 598 -1.82 -16.33 -19.14
N ARG A 599 -1.01 -15.33 -19.54
CA ARG A 599 -1.45 -13.94 -19.68
C ARG A 599 -2.77 -13.81 -20.44
N ASP A 600 -2.85 -14.39 -21.63
CA ASP A 600 -3.97 -14.18 -22.55
C ASP A 600 -5.23 -14.96 -22.15
N ASP A 601 -5.12 -15.92 -21.20
CA ASP A 601 -6.26 -16.65 -20.64
C ASP A 601 -6.99 -15.83 -19.57
N ILE A 602 -6.26 -15.00 -18.82
CA ILE A 602 -6.81 -14.27 -17.66
C ILE A 602 -6.94 -12.76 -17.86
N TYR A 603 -6.20 -12.16 -18.81
CA TYR A 603 -6.24 -10.71 -19.06
C TYR A 603 -6.70 -10.37 -20.47
N LYS A 604 -7.41 -9.24 -20.62
CA LYS A 604 -7.85 -8.68 -21.90
C LYS A 604 -7.86 -7.15 -21.81
N GLY A 605 -7.33 -6.46 -22.78
CA GLY A 605 -7.39 -5.01 -22.84
C GLY A 605 -6.14 -4.37 -23.43
N GLU A 606 -6.12 -3.05 -23.39
CA GLU A 606 -5.06 -2.23 -24.01
C GLU A 606 -3.73 -2.27 -23.27
N TYR A 607 -3.71 -2.70 -22.00
CA TYR A 607 -2.51 -2.76 -21.16
C TYR A 607 -1.85 -4.14 -21.10
N LEU A 608 -2.22 -5.09 -21.98
CA LEU A 608 -1.66 -6.44 -22.01
C LEU A 608 -0.12 -6.49 -22.12
N SER A 609 0.50 -5.49 -22.72
CA SER A 609 1.98 -5.40 -22.80
C SER A 609 2.65 -5.27 -21.44
N ASN A 610 1.93 -4.74 -20.44
CA ASN A 610 2.43 -4.56 -19.08
C ASN A 610 2.20 -5.80 -18.21
N ALA A 611 1.29 -6.67 -18.62
CA ALA A 611 0.93 -7.88 -17.87
C ALA A 611 2.09 -8.88 -17.76
N PRO A 612 2.13 -9.69 -16.69
CA PRO A 612 3.04 -10.83 -16.60
C PRO A 612 2.69 -11.87 -17.68
N ASP A 613 3.70 -12.56 -18.19
CA ASP A 613 3.51 -13.60 -19.20
C ASP A 613 2.95 -14.89 -18.60
N LEU A 614 3.30 -15.16 -17.34
CA LEU A 614 2.69 -16.17 -16.47
C LEU A 614 2.39 -15.58 -15.10
N GLN A 615 1.23 -15.91 -14.55
CA GLN A 615 0.86 -15.66 -13.18
C GLN A 615 0.71 -17.00 -12.46
N VAL A 616 1.44 -17.21 -11.37
CA VAL A 616 1.24 -18.42 -10.56
C VAL A 616 0.04 -18.27 -9.64
N GLY A 617 -0.66 -19.39 -9.39
CA GLY A 617 -1.70 -19.50 -8.39
C GLY A 617 -1.28 -20.52 -7.33
N PHE A 618 -0.87 -20.04 -6.16
CA PHE A 618 -0.41 -20.91 -5.06
C PHE A 618 -1.56 -21.68 -4.41
N ASN A 619 -1.23 -22.85 -3.87
CA ASN A 619 -2.08 -23.57 -2.92
C ASN A 619 -2.01 -22.95 -1.53
N ASP A 620 -2.95 -23.33 -0.66
CA ASP A 620 -2.95 -22.97 0.76
C ASP A 620 -1.60 -23.31 1.42
N GLY A 621 -1.06 -22.41 2.18
CA GLY A 621 0.23 -22.54 2.86
C GLY A 621 1.44 -22.00 2.10
N TYR A 622 1.30 -21.68 0.82
CA TYR A 622 2.39 -21.19 -0.02
C TYR A 622 2.18 -19.75 -0.47
N ARG A 623 3.29 -19.04 -0.65
CA ARG A 623 3.36 -17.70 -1.22
C ARG A 623 4.75 -17.47 -1.81
N VAL A 624 4.91 -16.52 -2.72
CA VAL A 624 6.23 -16.09 -3.20
C VAL A 624 7.11 -15.59 -2.05
N GLY A 625 8.40 -15.92 -2.10
CA GLY A 625 9.40 -15.47 -1.13
C GLY A 625 9.57 -13.94 -1.11
N TRP A 626 9.92 -13.38 0.03
CA TRP A 626 10.07 -11.93 0.20
C TRP A 626 11.11 -11.33 -0.73
N GLN A 627 12.27 -12.00 -0.86
CA GLN A 627 13.36 -11.54 -1.72
C GLN A 627 13.01 -11.70 -3.20
N ASP A 628 12.31 -12.78 -3.53
CA ASP A 628 11.90 -13.08 -4.89
C ASP A 628 10.92 -12.03 -5.43
N THR A 629 10.01 -11.53 -4.57
CA THR A 629 9.09 -10.42 -4.89
C THR A 629 9.85 -9.20 -5.42
N MET A 630 11.05 -8.95 -4.91
CA MET A 630 11.93 -7.85 -5.33
C MET A 630 12.96 -8.28 -6.40
N GLY A 631 12.78 -9.43 -7.04
CA GLY A 631 13.71 -9.93 -8.06
C GLY A 631 14.96 -10.64 -7.51
N GLY A 632 15.01 -10.95 -6.23
CA GLY A 632 16.14 -11.64 -5.61
C GLY A 632 16.20 -13.13 -5.95
N VAL A 633 17.40 -13.72 -5.77
CA VAL A 633 17.62 -15.16 -5.90
C VAL A 633 18.08 -15.72 -4.57
N GLN A 634 17.47 -16.81 -4.13
CA GLN A 634 17.75 -17.45 -2.86
C GLN A 634 18.49 -18.79 -3.02
N ARG A 635 18.89 -19.41 -1.90
CA ARG A 635 19.59 -20.70 -1.91
C ARG A 635 18.68 -21.87 -2.25
N THR A 636 17.44 -21.79 -1.81
CA THR A 636 16.46 -22.86 -1.90
C THR A 636 15.23 -22.39 -2.68
N PHE A 637 14.63 -23.29 -3.43
CA PHE A 637 13.40 -23.02 -4.15
C PHE A 637 12.24 -22.80 -3.18
N VAL A 638 12.15 -23.60 -2.12
CA VAL A 638 11.14 -23.48 -1.07
C VAL A 638 11.81 -23.33 0.29
N GLU A 639 11.32 -22.46 1.13
CA GLU A 639 11.82 -22.21 2.48
C GLU A 639 10.68 -21.99 3.49
N ASN A 640 10.96 -22.20 4.77
CA ASN A 640 10.00 -21.90 5.83
C ASN A 640 9.79 -20.38 5.97
N ASN A 641 8.54 -19.98 6.13
CA ASN A 641 8.23 -18.60 6.52
C ASN A 641 8.49 -18.41 8.03
N ASN A 642 9.67 -17.95 8.37
CA ASN A 642 10.10 -17.65 9.74
C ASN A 642 9.84 -16.17 10.10
N ARG A 643 8.71 -15.59 9.63
CA ARG A 643 8.32 -14.21 9.85
C ARG A 643 6.94 -14.13 10.50
N LYS A 644 6.67 -13.03 11.22
CA LYS A 644 5.37 -12.80 11.86
C LYS A 644 4.25 -12.48 10.87
N TRP A 645 4.57 -12.07 9.65
CA TRP A 645 3.63 -12.00 8.53
C TRP A 645 3.31 -13.43 8.08
N SER A 646 2.21 -13.95 8.58
CA SER A 646 1.95 -15.40 8.64
C SER A 646 0.68 -15.84 7.93
N GLY A 647 -0.21 -14.91 7.64
CA GLY A 647 -1.33 -15.08 6.73
C GLY A 647 -1.08 -14.29 5.46
N ASP A 648 -1.60 -14.75 4.33
CA ASP A 648 -1.47 -14.05 3.05
C ASP A 648 -2.58 -14.45 2.08
N HIS A 649 -2.67 -13.74 0.99
CA HIS A 649 -3.63 -13.96 -0.09
C HIS A 649 -2.97 -13.74 -1.47
N CYS A 650 -1.79 -13.10 -1.48
CA CYS A 650 -1.11 -12.65 -2.70
C CYS A 650 -0.72 -13.83 -3.59
N ALA A 651 -1.20 -13.79 -4.84
CA ALA A 651 -1.05 -14.84 -5.83
C ALA A 651 -1.59 -16.22 -5.41
N THR A 652 -2.43 -16.29 -4.36
CA THR A 652 -3.22 -17.51 -4.10
C THR A 652 -4.19 -17.75 -5.27
N ALA A 653 -4.38 -19.01 -5.64
CA ALA A 653 -5.26 -19.33 -6.77
C ALA A 653 -6.69 -18.84 -6.52
N THR A 654 -7.31 -18.24 -7.54
CA THR A 654 -8.63 -17.59 -7.40
C THR A 654 -9.75 -18.51 -6.95
N GLU A 655 -9.61 -19.80 -7.18
CA GLU A 655 -10.58 -20.83 -6.76
C GLU A 655 -10.68 -20.96 -5.23
N ILE A 656 -9.68 -20.48 -4.51
CA ILE A 656 -9.62 -20.58 -3.04
C ILE A 656 -9.45 -19.22 -2.36
N SER A 657 -9.23 -18.13 -3.11
CA SER A 657 -8.95 -16.81 -2.54
C SER A 657 -10.12 -15.80 -2.64
N GLY A 658 -11.33 -16.27 -2.97
CA GLY A 658 -12.51 -15.38 -3.07
C GLY A 658 -12.84 -14.69 -1.75
N GLY A 659 -13.39 -13.47 -1.82
CA GLY A 659 -13.86 -12.70 -0.68
C GLY A 659 -15.29 -13.03 -0.26
N VAL A 660 -15.89 -12.17 0.59
CA VAL A 660 -17.29 -12.26 0.98
C VAL A 660 -18.16 -11.28 0.21
N PHE A 661 -19.40 -11.65 -0.03
CA PHE A 661 -20.44 -10.76 -0.54
C PHE A 661 -21.75 -10.94 0.22
N PHE A 662 -22.20 -9.87 0.84
CA PHE A 662 -23.53 -9.78 1.45
C PHE A 662 -24.31 -8.67 0.78
N SER A 663 -25.61 -8.88 0.63
CA SER A 663 -26.53 -7.86 0.15
C SER A 663 -27.83 -7.92 0.93
N SER A 664 -28.44 -6.78 1.24
CA SER A 664 -29.80 -6.71 1.80
C SER A 664 -30.88 -7.15 0.78
N ARG A 665 -30.50 -7.28 -0.50
CA ARG A 665 -31.37 -7.82 -1.56
C ARG A 665 -31.06 -9.28 -1.84
N LYS A 666 -32.05 -10.00 -2.35
CA LYS A 666 -31.85 -11.33 -2.92
C LYS A 666 -31.15 -11.20 -4.28
N VAL A 667 -30.07 -11.94 -4.46
CA VAL A 667 -29.31 -12.03 -5.71
C VAL A 667 -29.35 -13.48 -6.18
N ALA A 668 -29.83 -13.70 -7.39
CA ALA A 668 -29.96 -15.02 -7.97
C ALA A 668 -28.62 -15.61 -8.47
N ASN A 669 -27.64 -14.75 -8.81
CA ASN A 669 -26.32 -15.19 -9.25
C ASN A 669 -25.63 -16.01 -8.15
N ALA A 670 -25.30 -17.27 -8.48
CA ALA A 670 -24.64 -18.19 -7.55
C ALA A 670 -23.16 -17.89 -7.35
N SER A 671 -22.52 -17.26 -8.31
CA SER A 671 -21.07 -17.00 -8.36
C SER A 671 -20.77 -15.54 -8.74
N PRO A 672 -21.10 -14.59 -7.86
CA PRO A 672 -20.81 -13.18 -8.10
C PRO A 672 -19.28 -12.95 -8.15
N HIS A 673 -18.85 -12.04 -9.01
CA HIS A 673 -17.46 -11.63 -9.13
C HIS A 673 -17.29 -10.16 -8.74
N ILE A 674 -16.13 -9.76 -8.24
CA ILE A 674 -15.86 -8.39 -7.79
C ILE A 674 -16.12 -7.34 -8.89
N MET A 675 -15.87 -7.67 -10.15
CA MET A 675 -16.16 -6.81 -11.30
C MET A 675 -17.66 -6.58 -11.54
N ASP A 676 -18.52 -7.46 -11.04
CA ASP A 676 -19.98 -7.33 -11.19
C ASP A 676 -20.56 -6.22 -10.30
N LEU A 677 -19.84 -5.81 -9.26
CA LEU A 677 -20.35 -4.85 -8.29
C LEU A 677 -20.52 -3.44 -8.88
N ALA A 678 -19.55 -2.96 -9.67
CA ALA A 678 -19.65 -1.64 -10.31
C ALA A 678 -20.91 -1.50 -11.20
N PRO A 679 -21.16 -2.38 -12.20
CA PRO A 679 -22.37 -2.29 -13.01
C PRO A 679 -23.65 -2.55 -12.20
N THR A 680 -23.61 -3.40 -11.15
CA THR A 680 -24.75 -3.61 -10.25
C THR A 680 -25.15 -2.32 -9.52
N ILE A 681 -24.16 -1.63 -8.94
CA ILE A 681 -24.38 -0.38 -8.21
C ILE A 681 -24.97 0.70 -9.13
N LEU A 682 -24.41 0.86 -10.34
CA LEU A 682 -24.91 1.82 -11.30
C LEU A 682 -26.34 1.50 -11.77
N GLU A 683 -26.67 0.23 -12.02
CA GLU A 683 -28.02 -0.20 -12.39
C GLU A 683 -29.01 0.14 -11.27
N LEU A 684 -28.68 -0.13 -9.99
CA LEU A 684 -29.50 0.22 -8.82
C LEU A 684 -29.77 1.73 -8.70
N LEU A 685 -28.76 2.54 -9.04
CA LEU A 685 -28.84 4.00 -9.02
C LEU A 685 -29.53 4.58 -10.27
N GLY A 686 -29.92 3.73 -11.24
CA GLY A 686 -30.51 4.16 -12.51
C GLY A 686 -29.51 4.94 -13.40
N VAL A 687 -28.22 4.65 -13.27
CA VAL A 687 -27.15 5.27 -14.07
C VAL A 687 -26.85 4.37 -15.28
N PRO A 688 -26.70 4.93 -16.48
CA PRO A 688 -26.36 4.15 -17.66
C PRO A 688 -25.01 3.45 -17.53
N LEU A 689 -24.98 2.17 -17.90
CA LEU A 689 -23.76 1.36 -17.83
C LEU A 689 -22.78 1.75 -18.94
N GLN A 690 -21.50 1.70 -18.63
CA GLN A 690 -20.41 1.81 -19.64
C GLN A 690 -20.38 0.54 -20.50
N LYS A 691 -19.98 0.68 -21.77
CA LYS A 691 -19.99 -0.43 -22.73
C LYS A 691 -18.83 -1.42 -22.52
N ASP A 692 -17.80 -1.02 -21.84
CA ASP A 692 -16.53 -1.72 -21.69
C ASP A 692 -16.40 -2.52 -20.38
N TYR A 693 -17.46 -2.56 -19.55
CA TYR A 693 -17.47 -3.42 -18.35
C TYR A 693 -17.29 -4.90 -18.73
N ASP A 694 -16.43 -5.60 -17.97
CA ASP A 694 -16.32 -7.06 -18.03
C ASP A 694 -17.32 -7.71 -17.06
N GLY A 695 -17.59 -7.04 -15.95
CA GLY A 695 -18.62 -7.45 -14.99
C GLY A 695 -20.04 -7.24 -15.52
N LYS A 696 -21.00 -7.95 -14.93
CA LYS A 696 -22.42 -7.90 -15.27
C LYS A 696 -23.25 -7.59 -14.02
N PRO A 697 -24.36 -6.83 -14.14
CA PRO A 697 -25.24 -6.58 -13.00
C PRO A 697 -25.71 -7.89 -12.36
N LEU A 698 -25.60 -7.96 -11.05
CA LEU A 698 -26.10 -9.06 -10.24
C LEU A 698 -27.64 -8.96 -10.13
N ARG A 699 -28.36 -10.00 -10.51
CA ARG A 699 -29.82 -10.07 -10.50
C ARG A 699 -30.33 -11.16 -9.58
#